data_f6dc28e4ca6fbe0af1e877cbd60373e3
#
_entry.id   f6dc28e4ca6fbe0af1e877cbd60373e3
#
_cell.length_a   1.000
_cell.length_b   1.000
_cell.length_c   1.000
_cell.angle_alpha   90.00
_cell.angle_beta   90.00
_cell.angle_gamma   90.00
#
_symmetry.space_group_name_H-M   'P 1'
#
loop_
_entity.id
_entity.type
_entity.pdbx_description
1 polymer ?
#
loop_
_entity_poly.entity_id
_entity_poly.type
_entity_poly.pdbx_seq_one_letter_code
_entity_poly.pdbx_strand_id
1 'polypeptide(L)'
;MKIRKWLAAATAGAMALAMAGCSDIDEDFFATAEAGNSTAEYTAEAPVQSGGEEEYDNAGRSFDNGATQLSMTNGSLDIHRRTRSESAPMGDSGWTIMVYLCGTDLESECYAASMDIEEALNGRYSDDVRIVYQTGGTAEWNEYYGISNSVSQRYVTNNGELELVDEFELCNMGDPNTLTDFVSWGVENYPAKRMGLVFWNHGGGSISGVCFDEMNDSDSLSLREIDSALNSVYDQMSDKFEFIGFDACLMSTLETANIIAPYARYMFASEETEPGGGWNYTDIVDFLSGYPDATGADLGEMQCQSYYQHCMDNGDPDGTTFAITDLSKINGLLTAFDATAKEMYESDSMTDIARAVYSADNFGGNNRNEGYTNMVDLLGLLNAVQPYAPSASDAIAKLKEAVIYSVNGDNHEGAGGLSLYYPLSVQGTEELSVFADICTSSYYLAYVDSAAYGTTGGDLSDYDNSGLIADCDDIWNYGYTADPNVGSNYSDVSYADDNSTIGIQSVYFDEDGTYTVQLSDMSAFNYATCTLFMTYDGTSVYLGEDDEVVTDYDAMILQDGFDGSWPSIAGQPLAIVAVSVGEDRSVYTAPITLNGEQTNLRIEYDFTSSEWRVCGTWSGIDPETGVASRDTQPLKDGDVIAPAYFVFSDEFNDYIYGDDITVSGELQIEYDALPAADYSYSMSLYDIYGNYYYTTSVTFTVDENGELFFYPDEL
;
A
#
# COMPACT_ATOMS: atom_id res chain seq x y z
N MET A 1 11.24 17.96 -35.28
CA MET A 1 12.17 19.12 -35.16
C MET A 1 12.23 19.65 -33.71
N LYS A 2 11.15 19.70 -32.98
CA LYS A 2 11.12 20.05 -31.55
C LYS A 2 11.78 19.00 -30.66
N ILE A 3 11.50 17.73 -30.85
CA ILE A 3 12.09 16.61 -30.10
C ILE A 3 13.61 16.51 -30.26
N ARG A 4 14.15 16.70 -31.50
CA ARG A 4 15.61 16.67 -31.69
C ARG A 4 16.36 17.75 -30.90
N LYS A 5 15.75 18.95 -30.75
CA LYS A 5 16.32 20.02 -29.91
C LYS A 5 16.19 19.73 -28.41
N TRP A 6 15.14 19.05 -28.07
CA TRP A 6 14.76 18.71 -26.75
C TRP A 6 15.63 17.59 -26.17
N LEU A 7 15.78 16.47 -26.87
CA LEU A 7 16.75 15.40 -26.51
C LEU A 7 18.21 15.90 -26.45
N ALA A 8 18.59 16.77 -27.40
CA ALA A 8 19.94 17.34 -27.37
C ALA A 8 20.19 18.30 -26.18
N ALA A 9 19.14 18.93 -25.66
CA ALA A 9 19.23 19.75 -24.46
C ALA A 9 19.26 18.92 -23.18
N ALA A 10 18.46 17.84 -23.13
CA ALA A 10 18.40 16.92 -22.01
C ALA A 10 19.71 16.12 -21.83
N THR A 11 20.27 15.58 -22.92
CA THR A 11 21.58 14.89 -22.88
C THR A 11 22.73 15.81 -22.45
N ALA A 12 22.70 17.10 -22.81
CA ALA A 12 23.70 18.06 -22.36
C ALA A 12 23.56 18.41 -20.86
N GLY A 13 22.33 18.37 -20.33
CA GLY A 13 22.03 18.59 -18.91
C GLY A 13 22.47 17.40 -18.05
N ALA A 14 22.12 16.18 -18.46
CA ALA A 14 22.50 14.95 -17.77
C ALA A 14 24.01 14.72 -17.70
N MET A 15 24.74 15.03 -18.79
CA MET A 15 26.21 14.99 -18.77
C MET A 15 26.87 16.02 -17.83
N ALA A 16 26.18 17.13 -17.53
CA ALA A 16 26.72 18.14 -16.62
C ALA A 16 26.48 17.73 -15.15
N LEU A 17 25.42 17.00 -14.83
CA LEU A 17 25.18 16.44 -13.49
C LEU A 17 26.07 15.23 -13.20
N ALA A 18 26.27 14.33 -14.18
CA ALA A 18 27.14 13.16 -14.01
C ALA A 18 28.65 13.54 -13.78
N MET A 19 29.06 14.73 -14.18
CA MET A 19 30.44 15.22 -13.93
C MET A 19 30.62 15.94 -12.60
N ALA A 20 29.53 16.25 -11.88
CA ALA A 20 29.58 16.90 -10.57
C ALA A 20 29.51 15.91 -9.38
N GLY A 21 29.16 14.64 -9.62
CA GLY A 21 28.92 13.62 -8.60
C GLY A 21 30.02 12.56 -8.42
N CYS A 22 31.17 12.64 -9.08
CA CYS A 22 32.28 11.71 -8.87
C CYS A 22 33.28 12.23 -7.84
N SER A 23 33.08 11.94 -6.58
CA SER A 23 34.16 11.82 -5.61
C SER A 23 33.77 10.82 -4.53
N ASP A 24 34.41 9.66 -4.61
CA ASP A 24 34.73 8.71 -3.54
C ASP A 24 33.51 8.01 -2.84
N ILE A 25 33.05 6.91 -3.45
CA ILE A 25 32.43 5.84 -2.67
C ILE A 25 33.43 4.69 -2.62
N ASP A 26 33.96 4.42 -1.42
CA ASP A 26 34.81 3.29 -1.10
C ASP A 26 34.02 1.96 -1.23
N GLU A 27 34.54 1.05 -2.05
CA GLU A 27 34.13 -0.36 -2.11
C GLU A 27 34.53 -1.09 -0.83
N ASP A 28 33.78 -0.98 0.27
CA ASP A 28 33.92 -1.89 1.42
C ASP A 28 32.73 -1.73 2.39
N PHE A 29 31.51 -2.04 1.94
CA PHE A 29 30.37 -2.17 2.86
C PHE A 29 29.50 -3.40 2.56
N PHE A 30 30.15 -4.57 2.42
CA PHE A 30 29.50 -5.86 2.61
C PHE A 30 30.26 -6.62 3.71
N ALA A 31 29.92 -6.32 4.95
CA ALA A 31 30.35 -7.13 6.09
C ALA A 31 29.11 -7.51 6.92
N THR A 32 28.59 -8.69 6.57
CA THR A 32 27.92 -9.65 7.47
C THR A 32 27.37 -9.08 8.79
N ALA A 33 26.07 -8.75 8.80
CA ALA A 33 25.29 -8.82 10.01
C ALA A 33 24.95 -10.30 10.26
N GLU A 34 25.50 -10.88 11.32
CA GLU A 34 25.08 -12.19 11.81
C GLU A 34 23.65 -12.05 12.33
N ALA A 35 22.70 -12.70 11.65
CA ALA A 35 21.33 -12.85 12.12
C ALA A 35 21.35 -13.58 13.47
N GLY A 36 20.96 -12.87 14.52
CA GLY A 36 20.67 -13.47 15.81
C GLY A 36 19.39 -14.29 15.73
N ASN A 37 19.52 -15.60 15.52
CA ASN A 37 18.42 -16.54 15.62
C ASN A 37 17.82 -16.51 17.03
N SER A 38 16.63 -15.93 17.17
CA SER A 38 15.75 -16.23 18.30
C SER A 38 14.61 -17.12 17.78
N THR A 39 14.85 -18.41 17.72
CA THR A 39 13.80 -19.42 17.51
C THR A 39 12.92 -19.49 18.76
N ALA A 40 11.70 -18.98 18.67
CA ALA A 40 10.67 -19.30 19.65
C ALA A 40 10.04 -20.65 19.25
N GLU A 41 10.36 -21.71 20.00
CA GLU A 41 9.72 -23.01 19.85
C GLU A 41 8.25 -22.94 20.28
N TYR A 42 7.34 -23.06 19.34
CA TYR A 42 5.91 -23.31 19.61
C TYR A 42 5.71 -24.81 19.88
N THR A 43 5.45 -25.19 21.14
CA THR A 43 5.02 -26.55 21.47
C THR A 43 3.50 -26.66 21.39
N ALA A 44 3.01 -27.45 20.44
CA ALA A 44 1.60 -27.78 20.29
C ALA A 44 1.08 -28.67 21.40
N GLU A 45 0.05 -28.25 22.14
CA GLU A 45 -0.76 -29.12 22.98
C GLU A 45 -2.17 -29.31 22.43
N ALA A 46 -2.76 -30.48 22.66
CA ALA A 46 -3.91 -31.10 22.00
C ALA A 46 -5.28 -30.39 22.11
N PRO A 47 -6.27 -30.71 21.24
CA PRO A 47 -7.38 -29.85 20.81
C PRO A 47 -8.55 -29.78 21.78
N VAL A 48 -9.24 -28.62 21.78
CA VAL A 48 -10.57 -28.39 22.35
C VAL A 48 -11.58 -28.11 21.23
N GLN A 49 -12.73 -28.72 21.31
CA GLN A 49 -13.83 -28.66 20.31
C GLN A 49 -14.45 -27.27 20.20
N SER A 50 -14.66 -26.84 18.95
CA SER A 50 -15.34 -25.61 18.57
C SER A 50 -16.85 -25.67 18.79
N GLY A 51 -17.42 -24.57 19.27
CA GLY A 51 -18.86 -24.33 19.30
C GLY A 51 -19.25 -23.16 20.16
N GLY A 52 -19.60 -22.00 19.54
CA GLY A 52 -20.23 -20.88 20.20
C GLY A 52 -19.27 -19.82 20.71
N GLU A 53 -19.78 -18.60 20.88
CA GLU A 53 -19.10 -17.50 21.58
C GLU A 53 -18.78 -17.92 23.04
N GLU A 54 -17.69 -18.70 23.22
CA GLU A 54 -17.19 -19.05 24.54
C GLU A 54 -16.06 -18.08 24.90
N GLU A 55 -16.13 -17.50 26.10
CA GLU A 55 -15.00 -16.85 26.75
C GLU A 55 -13.85 -17.87 26.81
N TYR A 56 -12.81 -17.66 26.00
CA TYR A 56 -11.64 -18.54 25.99
C TYR A 56 -10.87 -18.37 27.29
N ASP A 57 -10.75 -19.46 28.05
CA ASP A 57 -9.92 -19.53 29.24
C ASP A 57 -8.43 -19.51 28.82
N ASN A 58 -7.66 -18.55 29.30
CA ASN A 58 -6.21 -18.42 29.06
C ASN A 58 -5.38 -19.49 29.78
N ALA A 59 -6.02 -20.39 30.56
CA ALA A 59 -5.32 -21.38 31.38
C ALA A 59 -4.45 -22.31 30.50
N GLY A 60 -3.14 -22.24 30.71
CA GLY A 60 -2.16 -23.11 30.05
C GLY A 60 -1.63 -22.60 28.70
N ARG A 61 -2.03 -21.42 28.23
CA ARG A 61 -1.49 -20.81 27.00
C ARG A 61 -0.36 -19.83 27.32
N SER A 62 0.67 -19.83 26.47
CA SER A 62 1.72 -18.81 26.50
C SER A 62 1.37 -17.72 25.49
N PHE A 63 1.49 -16.46 25.90
CA PHE A 63 1.32 -15.26 25.07
C PHE A 63 2.57 -14.38 25.17
N ASP A 64 3.74 -15.01 25.12
CA ASP A 64 5.00 -14.30 25.43
C ASP A 64 5.31 -13.19 24.44
N ASN A 65 4.91 -13.35 23.16
CA ASN A 65 5.18 -12.38 22.09
C ASN A 65 3.94 -11.66 21.57
N GLY A 66 2.72 -12.08 21.93
CA GLY A 66 1.49 -11.46 21.45
C GLY A 66 0.25 -12.03 22.14
N ALA A 67 -0.89 -11.36 21.98
CA ALA A 67 -2.13 -11.76 22.63
C ALA A 67 -3.04 -12.63 21.75
N THR A 68 -2.63 -12.93 20.52
CA THR A 68 -3.36 -13.79 19.58
C THR A 68 -2.47 -14.96 19.16
N GLN A 69 -3.04 -16.16 19.17
CA GLN A 69 -2.44 -17.36 18.59
C GLN A 69 -3.44 -17.95 17.59
N LEU A 70 -2.99 -18.20 16.40
CA LEU A 70 -3.74 -18.88 15.34
C LEU A 70 -3.17 -20.29 15.16
N SER A 71 -4.03 -21.28 14.98
CA SER A 71 -3.60 -22.64 14.70
C SER A 71 -4.62 -23.36 13.82
N MET A 72 -4.19 -24.40 13.14
CA MET A 72 -5.07 -25.23 12.32
C MET A 72 -5.42 -26.51 13.06
N THR A 73 -6.69 -26.77 13.27
CA THR A 73 -7.17 -28.00 13.90
C THR A 73 -8.15 -28.72 12.99
N ASN A 74 -7.80 -29.92 12.53
CA ASN A 74 -8.61 -30.71 11.59
C ASN A 74 -8.99 -29.95 10.29
N GLY A 75 -8.11 -29.09 9.79
CA GLY A 75 -8.33 -28.30 8.59
C GLY A 75 -9.27 -27.10 8.74
N SER A 76 -9.42 -26.60 9.96
CA SER A 76 -10.15 -25.38 10.29
C SER A 76 -9.32 -24.48 11.18
N LEU A 77 -9.44 -23.18 10.99
CA LEU A 77 -8.77 -22.16 11.79
C LEU A 77 -9.31 -22.18 13.23
N ASP A 78 -8.39 -22.25 14.19
CA ASP A 78 -8.65 -22.15 15.64
C ASP A 78 -7.98 -20.88 16.16
N ILE A 79 -8.78 -19.94 16.71
CA ILE A 79 -8.35 -18.61 17.11
C ILE A 79 -8.33 -18.53 18.63
N HIS A 80 -7.16 -18.34 19.19
CA HIS A 80 -6.98 -18.15 20.62
C HIS A 80 -6.54 -16.72 20.89
N ARG A 81 -7.33 -15.99 21.66
CA ARG A 81 -6.99 -14.62 22.08
C ARG A 81 -6.85 -14.55 23.59
N ARG A 82 -5.91 -13.73 24.05
CA ARG A 82 -5.79 -13.37 25.46
C ARG A 82 -7.05 -12.64 25.90
N THR A 83 -7.70 -13.11 26.98
CA THR A 83 -8.93 -12.54 27.50
C THR A 83 -8.78 -12.16 28.97
N ARG A 84 -9.60 -11.23 29.43
CA ARG A 84 -9.69 -10.82 30.82
C ARG A 84 -10.83 -11.56 31.49
N SER A 85 -10.59 -12.10 32.69
CA SER A 85 -11.64 -12.74 33.49
C SER A 85 -12.70 -11.76 33.98
N GLU A 86 -12.30 -10.50 34.19
CA GLU A 86 -13.19 -9.38 34.56
C GLU A 86 -12.69 -8.15 33.83
N SER A 87 -13.61 -7.34 33.28
CA SER A 87 -13.32 -6.08 32.61
C SER A 87 -13.96 -4.95 33.41
N ALA A 88 -13.21 -3.90 33.67
CA ALA A 88 -13.67 -2.70 34.34
C ALA A 88 -13.03 -1.47 33.68
N PRO A 89 -13.76 -0.35 33.51
CA PRO A 89 -13.18 0.87 32.97
C PRO A 89 -11.88 1.24 33.68
N MET A 90 -10.91 1.75 32.93
CA MET A 90 -9.58 2.13 33.46
C MET A 90 -9.68 3.35 34.42
N GLY A 91 -10.72 4.20 34.26
CA GLY A 91 -11.01 5.32 35.14
C GLY A 91 -12.52 5.52 35.35
N ASP A 92 -12.87 6.51 36.19
CA ASP A 92 -14.24 6.74 36.64
C ASP A 92 -15.12 7.50 35.62
N SER A 93 -14.52 8.41 34.83
CA SER A 93 -15.25 9.28 33.88
C SER A 93 -14.37 9.67 32.67
N GLY A 94 -15.02 10.22 31.64
CA GLY A 94 -14.40 10.93 30.54
C GLY A 94 -13.62 10.06 29.55
N TRP A 95 -12.88 10.78 28.72
CA TRP A 95 -12.05 10.26 27.67
C TRP A 95 -10.59 10.68 27.83
N THR A 96 -9.68 9.75 27.57
CA THR A 96 -8.27 10.03 27.30
C THR A 96 -7.92 9.47 25.94
N ILE A 97 -7.49 10.32 25.01
CA ILE A 97 -6.91 9.90 23.73
C ILE A 97 -5.39 10.00 23.89
N MET A 98 -4.72 8.90 23.62
CA MET A 98 -3.27 8.79 23.63
C MET A 98 -2.78 8.86 22.21
N VAL A 99 -1.93 9.81 21.84
CA VAL A 99 -1.37 9.98 20.52
C VAL A 99 0.12 9.66 20.54
N TYR A 100 0.52 8.61 19.86
CA TYR A 100 1.90 8.24 19.63
C TYR A 100 2.37 8.97 18.39
N LEU A 101 2.94 10.18 18.60
CA LEU A 101 3.20 11.19 17.59
C LEU A 101 4.66 11.09 17.11
N CYS A 102 4.88 10.28 16.08
CA CYS A 102 6.16 10.15 15.39
C CYS A 102 6.19 11.17 14.26
N GLY A 103 6.91 12.30 14.42
CA GLY A 103 6.80 13.44 13.51
C GLY A 103 7.34 13.21 12.10
N THR A 104 8.49 12.53 11.98
CA THR A 104 9.21 12.26 10.72
C THR A 104 9.31 13.49 9.79
N ASP A 105 9.44 13.31 8.50
CA ASP A 105 9.43 14.35 7.47
C ASP A 105 8.08 15.09 7.41
N LEU A 106 6.97 14.45 7.79
CA LEU A 106 5.66 15.10 7.90
C LEU A 106 5.71 16.32 8.84
N GLU A 107 6.50 16.27 9.89
CA GLU A 107 6.72 17.43 10.78
C GLU A 107 7.88 18.28 10.30
N SER A 108 9.05 17.69 9.98
CA SER A 108 10.26 18.47 9.65
C SER A 108 10.14 19.26 8.34
N GLU A 109 9.35 18.78 7.39
CA GLU A 109 9.14 19.44 6.10
C GLU A 109 7.81 20.20 5.98
N CYS A 110 6.74 19.67 6.61
CA CYS A 110 5.38 20.15 6.41
C CYS A 110 4.72 20.73 7.67
N TYR A 111 5.30 20.51 8.87
CA TYR A 111 4.72 20.90 10.18
C TYR A 111 3.35 20.26 10.46
N ALA A 112 3.05 19.10 9.85
CA ALA A 112 1.74 18.46 9.92
C ALA A 112 1.36 18.06 11.36
N ALA A 113 2.30 17.48 12.13
CA ALA A 113 2.04 17.14 13.53
C ALA A 113 1.76 18.38 14.40
N SER A 114 2.45 19.48 14.11
CA SER A 114 2.21 20.78 14.81
C SER A 114 0.84 21.36 14.43
N MET A 115 0.36 21.18 13.20
CA MET A 115 -0.98 21.60 12.78
C MET A 115 -2.07 20.79 13.50
N ASP A 116 -1.92 19.49 13.62
CA ASP A 116 -2.88 18.63 14.34
C ASP A 116 -2.90 18.91 15.85
N ILE A 117 -1.76 19.24 16.44
CA ILE A 117 -1.70 19.76 17.81
C ILE A 117 -2.50 21.06 17.90
N GLU A 118 -2.34 21.99 16.96
CA GLU A 118 -3.10 23.25 16.92
C GLU A 118 -4.60 23.01 16.80
N GLU A 119 -5.02 22.11 15.94
CA GLU A 119 -6.42 21.70 15.81
C GLU A 119 -6.98 21.17 17.13
N ALA A 120 -6.25 20.26 17.77
CA ALA A 120 -6.63 19.74 19.07
C ALA A 120 -6.78 20.86 20.11
N LEU A 121 -5.84 21.82 20.16
CA LEU A 121 -5.88 22.95 21.10
C LEU A 121 -7.02 23.93 20.80
N ASN A 122 -7.46 24.04 19.57
CA ASN A 122 -8.60 24.88 19.16
C ASN A 122 -9.97 24.29 19.53
N GLY A 123 -10.03 23.01 19.86
CA GLY A 123 -11.26 22.35 20.30
C GLY A 123 -11.81 22.92 21.61
N ARG A 124 -13.13 22.77 21.79
CA ARG A 124 -13.84 23.23 23.02
C ARG A 124 -13.80 22.16 24.09
N TYR A 125 -12.76 22.15 24.89
CA TYR A 125 -12.58 21.17 25.95
C TYR A 125 -13.64 21.25 27.07
N SER A 126 -14.04 20.08 27.55
CA SER A 126 -14.66 19.90 28.86
C SER A 126 -13.66 19.24 29.83
N ASP A 127 -14.01 19.22 31.12
CA ASP A 127 -13.19 18.52 32.12
C ASP A 127 -13.13 16.98 31.91
N ASP A 128 -13.98 16.45 31.03
CA ASP A 128 -14.10 15.02 30.73
C ASP A 128 -13.24 14.56 29.54
N VAL A 129 -12.53 15.44 28.83
CA VAL A 129 -11.74 15.11 27.64
C VAL A 129 -10.31 15.63 27.78
N ARG A 130 -9.35 14.76 27.45
CA ARG A 130 -7.94 15.14 27.34
C ARG A 130 -7.27 14.33 26.23
N ILE A 131 -6.23 14.93 25.64
CA ILE A 131 -5.32 14.22 24.75
C ILE A 131 -3.94 14.22 25.42
N VAL A 132 -3.25 13.09 25.37
CA VAL A 132 -1.88 12.97 25.83
C VAL A 132 -0.99 12.53 24.67
N TYR A 133 0.16 13.16 24.52
CA TYR A 133 1.08 12.91 23.43
C TYR A 133 2.39 12.35 23.94
N GLN A 134 3.02 11.48 23.18
CA GLN A 134 4.46 11.26 23.17
C GLN A 134 5.00 11.75 21.84
N THR A 135 6.02 12.61 21.85
CA THR A 135 6.62 13.21 20.66
C THR A 135 8.03 12.69 20.43
N GLY A 136 8.39 12.49 19.17
CA GLY A 136 9.71 12.03 18.74
C GLY A 136 9.76 11.82 17.22
N GLY A 137 10.82 11.19 16.72
CA GLY A 137 10.93 10.66 15.38
C GLY A 137 11.07 11.68 14.25
N THR A 138 11.42 12.95 14.54
CA THR A 138 11.60 13.98 13.52
C THR A 138 12.89 14.79 13.75
N ALA A 139 13.50 15.23 12.66
CA ALA A 139 14.73 16.05 12.69
C ALA A 139 14.47 17.49 13.15
N GLU A 140 13.29 18.04 12.92
CA GLU A 140 12.91 19.41 13.28
C GLU A 140 11.43 19.49 13.69
N TRP A 141 11.13 20.24 14.75
CA TRP A 141 9.78 20.59 15.18
C TRP A 141 9.52 22.07 14.93
N ASN A 142 8.26 22.41 14.67
CA ASN A 142 7.82 23.79 14.63
C ASN A 142 8.17 24.51 15.97
N GLU A 143 8.90 25.61 15.89
CA GLU A 143 9.36 26.35 17.08
C GLU A 143 8.22 26.87 17.97
N TYR A 144 7.00 26.97 17.47
CA TYR A 144 5.87 27.59 18.16
C TYR A 144 5.49 26.90 19.47
N TYR A 145 5.50 25.56 19.49
CA TYR A 145 5.10 24.76 20.65
C TYR A 145 6.26 24.43 21.59
N GLY A 146 7.49 24.71 21.18
CA GLY A 146 8.69 24.45 21.98
C GLY A 146 8.97 22.96 22.17
N ILE A 147 8.46 22.10 21.26
CA ILE A 147 8.78 20.68 21.22
C ILE A 147 10.22 20.52 20.77
N SER A 148 10.95 19.57 21.36
CA SER A 148 12.37 19.34 21.07
C SER A 148 12.59 18.11 20.21
N ASN A 149 13.51 18.20 19.25
CA ASN A 149 14.01 17.05 18.48
C ASN A 149 15.21 16.33 19.15
N SER A 150 15.72 16.85 20.26
CA SER A 150 16.89 16.31 20.96
C SER A 150 16.57 15.46 22.19
N VAL A 151 15.32 15.43 22.58
CA VAL A 151 14.78 14.65 23.71
C VAL A 151 13.38 14.20 23.36
N SER A 152 12.93 13.07 23.93
CA SER A 152 11.53 12.67 23.88
C SER A 152 10.74 13.37 24.96
N GLN A 153 9.54 13.82 24.63
CA GLN A 153 8.69 14.60 25.54
C GLN A 153 7.26 14.05 25.55
N ARG A 154 6.59 14.25 26.70
CA ARG A 154 5.17 13.94 26.85
C ARG A 154 4.39 15.19 27.23
N TYR A 155 3.27 15.33 26.58
CA TYR A 155 2.40 16.48 26.75
C TYR A 155 0.97 16.05 27.09
N VAL A 156 0.23 16.95 27.72
CA VAL A 156 -1.21 16.82 27.91
C VAL A 156 -1.90 18.11 27.49
N THR A 157 -3.04 17.99 26.83
CA THR A 157 -3.91 19.13 26.58
C THR A 157 -4.64 19.51 27.86
N ASN A 158 -4.59 20.77 28.23
CA ASN A 158 -5.26 21.31 29.42
C ASN A 158 -5.92 22.64 29.05
N ASN A 159 -7.27 22.62 28.89
CA ASN A 159 -8.08 23.80 28.55
C ASN A 159 -7.57 24.56 27.30
N GLY A 160 -7.17 23.86 26.25
CA GLY A 160 -6.63 24.47 25.02
C GLY A 160 -5.17 24.92 25.11
N GLU A 161 -4.43 24.52 26.14
CA GLU A 161 -2.99 24.71 26.25
C GLU A 161 -2.27 23.35 26.23
N LEU A 162 -1.08 23.30 25.61
CA LEU A 162 -0.20 22.14 25.59
C LEU A 162 0.76 22.22 26.79
N GLU A 163 0.61 21.31 27.74
CA GLU A 163 1.41 21.27 28.97
C GLU A 163 2.45 20.15 28.91
N LEU A 164 3.75 20.49 29.00
CA LEU A 164 4.83 19.52 29.12
C LEU A 164 4.76 18.85 30.50
N VAL A 165 4.65 17.52 30.52
CA VAL A 165 4.50 16.73 31.74
C VAL A 165 5.64 15.77 32.02
N ASP A 166 6.42 15.41 30.98
CA ASP A 166 7.60 14.55 31.12
C ASP A 166 8.63 14.84 30.01
N GLU A 167 9.91 14.63 30.30
CA GLU A 167 11.03 14.79 29.35
C GLU A 167 12.13 13.78 29.71
N PHE A 168 12.64 13.07 28.71
CA PHE A 168 13.64 12.02 28.89
C PHE A 168 14.56 11.91 27.66
N GLU A 169 15.55 11.02 27.70
CA GLU A 169 16.46 10.79 26.57
C GLU A 169 15.69 10.45 25.29
N LEU A 170 16.18 10.95 24.16
CA LEU A 170 15.59 10.67 22.85
C LEU A 170 15.52 9.16 22.65
N CYS A 171 14.34 8.66 22.32
CA CYS A 171 14.10 7.26 22.05
C CYS A 171 13.67 7.06 20.58
N ASN A 172 13.91 5.87 20.07
CA ASN A 172 13.44 5.43 18.76
C ASN A 172 11.93 5.19 18.80
N MET A 173 11.17 5.88 17.96
CA MET A 173 9.72 5.71 17.87
C MET A 173 9.30 4.43 17.11
N GLY A 174 10.21 3.79 16.37
CA GLY A 174 10.03 2.45 15.81
C GLY A 174 10.29 1.31 16.82
N ASP A 175 10.83 1.58 18.01
CA ASP A 175 11.11 0.55 19.01
C ASP A 175 9.83 0.17 19.80
N PRO A 176 9.41 -1.12 19.84
CA PRO A 176 8.25 -1.58 20.62
C PRO A 176 8.35 -1.28 22.12
N ASN A 177 9.56 -1.16 22.67
CA ASN A 177 9.74 -0.77 24.08
C ASN A 177 9.33 0.70 24.32
N THR A 178 9.54 1.58 23.37
CA THR A 178 9.09 2.97 23.42
C THR A 178 7.58 3.05 23.46
N LEU A 179 6.89 2.28 22.59
CA LEU A 179 5.43 2.16 22.59
C LEU A 179 4.92 1.57 23.91
N THR A 180 5.56 0.49 24.41
CA THR A 180 5.23 -0.15 25.70
C THR A 180 5.28 0.86 26.85
N ASP A 181 6.35 1.66 26.93
CA ASP A 181 6.54 2.66 27.98
C ASP A 181 5.49 3.78 27.91
N PHE A 182 5.18 4.26 26.69
CA PHE A 182 4.13 5.28 26.51
C PHE A 182 2.74 4.75 26.92
N VAL A 183 2.38 3.55 26.48
CA VAL A 183 1.06 2.98 26.81
C VAL A 183 0.95 2.72 28.32
N SER A 184 2.00 2.15 28.93
CA SER A 184 2.06 1.93 30.37
C SER A 184 1.89 3.23 31.15
N TRP A 185 2.65 4.27 30.76
CA TRP A 185 2.60 5.58 31.38
C TRP A 185 1.22 6.25 31.25
N GLY A 186 0.61 6.18 30.07
CA GLY A 186 -0.69 6.80 29.81
C GLY A 186 -1.84 6.13 30.60
N VAL A 187 -1.84 4.82 30.67
CA VAL A 187 -2.81 4.04 31.46
C VAL A 187 -2.65 4.31 32.96
N GLU A 188 -1.43 4.47 33.46
CA GLU A 188 -1.15 4.73 34.87
C GLU A 188 -1.51 6.17 35.29
N ASN A 189 -1.14 7.16 34.47
CA ASN A 189 -1.20 8.57 34.86
C ASN A 189 -2.48 9.29 34.40
N TYR A 190 -3.10 8.83 33.33
CA TYR A 190 -4.29 9.44 32.71
C TYR A 190 -5.44 8.45 32.47
N PRO A 191 -5.77 7.59 33.46
CA PRO A 191 -6.85 6.64 33.28
C PRO A 191 -8.19 7.37 33.09
N ALA A 192 -9.00 6.90 32.15
CA ALA A 192 -10.34 7.40 31.89
C ALA A 192 -11.35 6.24 31.74
N LYS A 193 -12.65 6.56 31.79
CA LYS A 193 -13.70 5.58 31.55
C LYS A 193 -13.57 4.96 30.17
N ARG A 194 -13.17 5.76 29.18
CA ARG A 194 -12.84 5.33 27.81
C ARG A 194 -11.48 5.87 27.41
N MET A 195 -10.69 5.05 26.80
CA MET A 195 -9.38 5.43 26.31
C MET A 195 -9.24 5.02 24.84
N GLY A 196 -8.64 5.90 24.04
CA GLY A 196 -8.22 5.62 22.66
C GLY A 196 -6.70 5.69 22.54
N LEU A 197 -6.14 4.94 21.59
CA LEU A 197 -4.75 5.02 21.19
C LEU A 197 -4.70 5.35 19.70
N VAL A 198 -3.95 6.37 19.31
CA VAL A 198 -3.74 6.78 17.91
C VAL A 198 -2.27 6.68 17.58
N PHE A 199 -1.95 6.00 16.51
CA PHE A 199 -0.64 6.02 15.85
C PHE A 199 -0.68 7.13 14.80
N TRP A 200 0.20 8.08 14.91
CA TRP A 200 0.28 9.23 14.02
C TRP A 200 1.61 9.23 13.28
N ASN A 201 1.59 9.03 11.97
CA ASN A 201 2.75 9.08 11.07
C ASN A 201 2.40 8.60 9.67
N HIS A 202 3.41 8.22 8.86
CA HIS A 202 3.25 7.36 7.71
C HIS A 202 2.82 5.94 8.12
N GLY A 203 2.13 5.27 7.20
CA GLY A 203 1.76 3.86 7.28
C GLY A 203 2.13 3.15 5.98
N GLY A 204 2.59 1.91 6.09
CA GLY A 204 2.97 1.03 4.98
C GLY A 204 2.18 -0.27 4.94
N GLY A 205 0.95 -0.26 5.47
CA GLY A 205 0.06 -1.42 5.49
C GLY A 205 0.57 -2.57 6.35
N SER A 206 0.23 -3.79 5.95
CA SER A 206 0.55 -4.98 6.73
C SER A 206 2.05 -5.30 6.77
N ILE A 207 2.79 -4.93 5.73
CA ILE A 207 4.20 -5.34 5.56
C ILE A 207 5.17 -4.37 6.21
N SER A 208 5.05 -3.08 5.91
CA SER A 208 6.02 -2.08 6.37
C SER A 208 5.65 -1.44 7.73
N GLY A 209 4.43 -1.66 8.22
CA GLY A 209 4.01 -1.19 9.53
C GLY A 209 3.70 0.31 9.60
N VAL A 210 4.02 0.97 10.74
CA VAL A 210 3.64 2.37 11.02
C VAL A 210 4.67 3.05 11.91
N CYS A 211 4.70 4.37 11.93
CA CYS A 211 5.59 5.19 12.79
C CYS A 211 7.07 5.06 12.43
N PHE A 212 7.42 5.52 11.25
CA PHE A 212 8.80 5.55 10.73
C PHE A 212 9.59 6.70 11.37
N ASP A 213 10.66 6.38 12.05
CA ASP A 213 11.47 7.35 12.80
C ASP A 213 12.62 7.89 11.94
N GLU A 214 12.50 9.14 11.48
CA GLU A 214 13.50 9.82 10.66
C GLU A 214 14.88 9.91 11.34
N MET A 215 14.91 9.92 12.67
CA MET A 215 16.14 10.03 13.45
C MET A 215 16.83 8.68 13.68
N ASN A 216 16.20 7.58 13.31
CA ASN A 216 16.66 6.21 13.51
C ASN A 216 16.56 5.37 12.22
N ASP A 217 17.11 5.90 11.12
CA ASP A 217 17.18 5.20 9.82
C ASP A 217 15.80 4.70 9.33
N SER A 218 14.75 5.48 9.58
CA SER A 218 13.34 5.15 9.25
C SER A 218 12.84 3.83 9.88
N ASP A 219 13.39 3.43 11.03
CA ASP A 219 12.89 2.28 11.79
C ASP A 219 11.40 2.47 12.12
N SER A 220 10.60 1.41 12.00
CA SER A 220 9.13 1.46 12.11
C SER A 220 8.58 0.38 13.01
N LEU A 221 7.37 0.58 13.53
CA LEU A 221 6.65 -0.44 14.27
C LEU A 221 5.97 -1.43 13.30
N SER A 222 6.49 -2.63 13.17
CA SER A 222 5.81 -3.74 12.51
C SER A 222 4.55 -4.17 13.28
N LEU A 223 3.62 -4.86 12.64
CA LEU A 223 2.42 -5.37 13.31
C LEU A 223 2.76 -6.32 14.47
N ARG A 224 3.84 -7.11 14.35
CA ARG A 224 4.31 -8.00 15.43
C ARG A 224 4.86 -7.22 16.63
N GLU A 225 5.54 -6.12 16.40
CA GLU A 225 6.05 -5.25 17.46
C GLU A 225 4.93 -4.51 18.18
N ILE A 226 3.90 -4.07 17.45
CA ILE A 226 2.67 -3.51 18.06
C ILE A 226 2.01 -4.55 18.97
N ASP A 227 1.85 -5.82 18.50
CA ASP A 227 1.28 -6.90 19.32
C ASP A 227 2.13 -7.15 20.56
N SER A 228 3.45 -7.26 20.43
CA SER A 228 4.39 -7.46 21.54
C SER A 228 4.33 -6.33 22.57
N ALA A 229 4.34 -5.08 22.09
CA ALA A 229 4.27 -3.89 22.96
C ALA A 229 2.96 -3.85 23.76
N LEU A 230 1.83 -4.01 23.08
CA LEU A 230 0.50 -3.99 23.71
C LEU A 230 0.27 -5.20 24.62
N ASN A 231 0.81 -6.39 24.27
CA ASN A 231 0.76 -7.55 25.13
C ASN A 231 1.57 -7.38 26.42
N SER A 232 2.68 -6.65 26.37
CA SER A 232 3.52 -6.35 27.56
C SER A 232 2.78 -5.52 28.59
N VAL A 233 1.85 -4.66 28.20
CA VAL A 233 1.03 -3.83 29.08
C VAL A 233 -0.36 -4.40 29.36
N TYR A 234 -0.70 -5.54 28.78
CA TYR A 234 -2.03 -6.11 28.82
C TYR A 234 -2.61 -6.27 30.23
N ASP A 235 -1.81 -6.72 31.19
CA ASP A 235 -2.24 -6.94 32.59
C ASP A 235 -2.35 -5.63 33.41
N GLN A 236 -1.76 -4.53 32.91
CA GLN A 236 -1.92 -3.20 33.51
C GLN A 236 -3.26 -2.55 33.07
N MET A 237 -3.78 -2.95 31.93
CA MET A 237 -5.06 -2.48 31.41
C MET A 237 -6.22 -3.28 32.04
N SER A 238 -7.11 -2.64 32.80
CA SER A 238 -8.29 -3.30 33.36
C SER A 238 -9.41 -3.50 32.34
N ASP A 239 -9.33 -2.85 31.17
CA ASP A 239 -10.26 -2.96 30.04
C ASP A 239 -9.50 -2.81 28.71
N LYS A 240 -10.22 -3.02 27.59
CA LYS A 240 -9.72 -2.69 26.26
C LYS A 240 -9.74 -1.18 26.04
N PHE A 241 -8.88 -0.70 25.15
CA PHE A 241 -9.11 0.61 24.51
C PHE A 241 -10.49 0.62 23.85
N GLU A 242 -11.15 1.75 23.89
CA GLU A 242 -12.39 1.93 23.14
C GLU A 242 -12.13 1.87 21.65
N PHE A 243 -11.01 2.47 21.21
CA PHE A 243 -10.50 2.29 19.85
C PHE A 243 -8.97 2.32 19.82
N ILE A 244 -8.40 1.68 18.81
CA ILE A 244 -7.06 1.95 18.31
C ILE A 244 -7.23 2.53 16.91
N GLY A 245 -6.62 3.68 16.67
CA GLY A 245 -6.70 4.41 15.41
C GLY A 245 -5.34 4.59 14.77
N PHE A 246 -5.34 4.69 13.47
CA PHE A 246 -4.16 4.97 12.66
C PHE A 246 -4.46 6.23 11.83
N ASP A 247 -3.92 7.35 12.26
CA ASP A 247 -3.80 8.57 11.45
C ASP A 247 -2.56 8.37 10.59
N ALA A 248 -2.70 7.48 9.63
CA ALA A 248 -1.62 6.91 8.83
C ALA A 248 -2.17 6.11 7.65
N CYS A 249 -1.47 6.16 6.52
CA CYS A 249 -1.81 5.48 5.27
C CYS A 249 -1.94 3.96 5.44
N LEU A 250 -2.85 3.31 4.70
CA LEU A 250 -2.88 1.88 4.41
C LEU A 250 -3.11 0.93 5.62
N MET A 251 -3.42 1.43 6.81
CA MET A 251 -3.45 0.59 8.02
C MET A 251 -4.77 -0.15 8.24
N SER A 252 -5.82 0.10 7.42
CA SER A 252 -7.08 -0.65 7.51
C SER A 252 -6.97 -2.01 6.85
N THR A 253 -6.19 -2.92 7.47
CA THR A 253 -5.96 -4.27 6.93
C THR A 253 -6.55 -5.35 7.82
N LEU A 254 -6.83 -6.52 7.24
CA LEU A 254 -7.30 -7.71 7.96
C LEU A 254 -6.28 -8.16 9.01
N GLU A 255 -4.99 -8.08 8.67
CA GLU A 255 -3.87 -8.42 9.54
C GLU A 255 -3.80 -7.47 10.74
N THR A 256 -3.89 -6.15 10.48
CA THR A 256 -3.92 -5.13 11.54
C THR A 256 -5.11 -5.35 12.48
N ALA A 257 -6.31 -5.55 11.91
CA ALA A 257 -7.51 -5.82 12.70
C ALA A 257 -7.36 -7.09 13.56
N ASN A 258 -6.74 -8.15 13.00
CA ASN A 258 -6.43 -9.36 13.76
C ASN A 258 -5.50 -9.09 14.95
N ILE A 259 -4.41 -8.38 14.73
CA ILE A 259 -3.38 -8.09 15.74
C ILE A 259 -3.93 -7.26 16.89
N ILE A 260 -4.73 -6.22 16.62
CA ILE A 260 -5.21 -5.30 17.66
C ILE A 260 -6.52 -5.74 18.33
N ALA A 261 -7.19 -6.79 17.82
CA ALA A 261 -8.48 -7.26 18.36
C ALA A 261 -8.48 -7.60 19.86
N PRO A 262 -7.40 -8.14 20.47
CA PRO A 262 -7.36 -8.36 21.93
C PRO A 262 -7.35 -7.06 22.74
N TYR A 263 -6.88 -5.93 22.17
CA TYR A 263 -6.54 -4.70 22.88
C TYR A 263 -7.59 -3.60 22.74
N ALA A 264 -8.36 -3.58 21.66
CA ALA A 264 -9.36 -2.56 21.39
C ALA A 264 -10.73 -3.14 21.03
N ARG A 265 -11.78 -2.28 21.11
CA ARG A 265 -13.13 -2.60 20.65
C ARG A 265 -13.31 -2.28 19.17
N TYR A 266 -12.73 -1.17 18.74
CA TYR A 266 -12.85 -0.68 17.37
C TYR A 266 -11.46 -0.34 16.80
N MET A 267 -11.34 -0.49 15.48
CA MET A 267 -10.22 0.03 14.68
C MET A 267 -10.73 1.20 13.84
N PHE A 268 -9.97 2.28 13.77
CA PHE A 268 -10.20 3.44 12.91
C PHE A 268 -9.01 3.57 11.97
N ALA A 269 -9.20 3.40 10.68
CA ALA A 269 -8.10 3.41 9.72
C ALA A 269 -8.57 3.58 8.28
N SER A 270 -7.65 3.93 7.38
CA SER A 270 -7.85 4.00 5.94
C SER A 270 -7.26 2.78 5.24
N GLU A 271 -7.90 2.31 4.15
CA GLU A 271 -7.33 1.33 3.22
C GLU A 271 -6.33 1.98 2.27
N GLU A 272 -6.63 3.23 1.83
CA GLU A 272 -5.80 4.04 0.93
C GLU A 272 -4.87 4.96 1.73
N THR A 273 -3.99 5.68 1.04
CA THR A 273 -3.22 6.77 1.62
C THR A 273 -4.15 7.83 2.21
N GLU A 274 -3.77 8.39 3.35
CA GLU A 274 -4.52 9.49 3.97
C GLU A 274 -4.00 10.83 3.44
N PRO A 275 -4.89 11.77 3.05
CA PRO A 275 -4.48 13.12 2.68
C PRO A 275 -3.74 13.84 3.81
N GLY A 276 -2.81 14.75 3.45
CA GLY A 276 -1.91 15.44 4.40
C GLY A 276 -2.58 16.25 5.50
N GLY A 277 -3.87 16.55 5.34
CA GLY A 277 -4.68 17.12 6.42
C GLY A 277 -5.00 16.13 7.54
N GLY A 278 -4.87 14.82 7.31
CA GLY A 278 -5.15 13.78 8.32
C GLY A 278 -6.52 13.86 8.96
N TRP A 279 -6.57 13.55 10.24
CA TRP A 279 -7.79 13.63 11.05
C TRP A 279 -8.04 15.05 11.54
N ASN A 280 -9.31 15.47 11.66
CA ASN A 280 -9.67 16.75 12.26
C ASN A 280 -9.78 16.62 13.79
N TYR A 281 -8.73 16.98 14.51
CA TYR A 281 -8.69 16.86 15.98
C TYR A 281 -9.59 17.87 16.69
N THR A 282 -9.93 19.00 16.07
CA THR A 282 -10.93 19.94 16.61
C THR A 282 -12.29 19.28 16.76
N ASP A 283 -12.73 18.56 15.73
CA ASP A 283 -14.03 17.89 15.74
C ASP A 283 -14.08 16.75 16.75
N ILE A 284 -12.98 16.00 16.92
CA ILE A 284 -12.85 14.94 17.93
C ILE A 284 -13.06 15.51 19.34
N VAL A 285 -12.32 16.59 19.67
CA VAL A 285 -12.40 17.25 20.96
C VAL A 285 -13.80 17.84 21.20
N ASP A 286 -14.35 18.54 20.22
CA ASP A 286 -15.67 19.16 20.28
C ASP A 286 -16.78 18.12 20.49
N PHE A 287 -16.72 17.03 19.75
CA PHE A 287 -17.68 15.93 19.85
C PHE A 287 -17.66 15.27 21.23
N LEU A 288 -16.47 14.84 21.70
CA LEU A 288 -16.32 14.17 22.98
C LEU A 288 -16.64 15.08 24.15
N SER A 289 -16.34 16.38 24.05
CA SER A 289 -16.71 17.37 25.07
C SER A 289 -18.21 17.63 25.12
N GLY A 290 -18.88 17.55 23.96
CA GLY A 290 -20.35 17.65 23.87
C GLY A 290 -21.07 16.38 24.30
N TYR A 291 -20.43 15.21 24.08
CA TYR A 291 -21.00 13.88 24.31
C TYR A 291 -20.03 12.97 25.10
N PRO A 292 -19.72 13.26 26.37
CA PRO A 292 -18.70 12.52 27.14
C PRO A 292 -19.05 11.05 27.38
N ASP A 293 -20.29 10.66 27.20
CA ASP A 293 -20.76 9.28 27.28
C ASP A 293 -20.81 8.55 25.91
N ALA A 294 -20.39 9.20 24.80
CA ALA A 294 -20.31 8.58 23.50
C ALA A 294 -19.43 7.31 23.54
N THR A 295 -19.83 6.29 22.79
CA THR A 295 -19.04 5.06 22.62
C THR A 295 -18.03 5.23 21.49
N GLY A 296 -17.10 4.26 21.31
CA GLY A 296 -16.19 4.24 20.17
C GLY A 296 -16.94 4.18 18.83
N ALA A 297 -18.09 3.48 18.76
CA ALA A 297 -18.91 3.48 17.55
C ALA A 297 -19.51 4.86 17.24
N ASP A 298 -19.99 5.60 18.26
CA ASP A 298 -20.53 6.96 18.08
C ASP A 298 -19.41 7.93 17.63
N LEU A 299 -18.22 7.81 18.22
CA LEU A 299 -17.04 8.58 17.80
C LEU A 299 -16.62 8.22 16.38
N GLY A 300 -16.60 6.93 16.04
CA GLY A 300 -16.23 6.46 14.72
C GLY A 300 -17.15 6.94 13.61
N GLU A 301 -18.48 6.95 13.85
CA GLU A 301 -19.43 7.53 12.88
C GLU A 301 -19.16 9.02 12.64
N MET A 302 -18.89 9.77 13.72
CA MET A 302 -18.50 11.18 13.61
C MET A 302 -17.19 11.33 12.87
N GLN A 303 -16.18 10.50 13.21
CA GLN A 303 -14.86 10.55 12.59
C GLN A 303 -14.91 10.29 11.07
N CYS A 304 -15.66 9.29 10.60
CA CYS A 304 -15.85 9.06 9.17
C CYS A 304 -16.41 10.31 8.46
N GLN A 305 -17.40 10.95 9.05
CA GLN A 305 -18.02 12.15 8.46
C GLN A 305 -17.08 13.35 8.47
N SER A 306 -16.38 13.57 9.58
CA SER A 306 -15.43 14.66 9.75
C SER A 306 -14.22 14.51 8.81
N TYR A 307 -13.65 13.31 8.76
CA TYR A 307 -12.53 12.99 7.89
C TYR A 307 -12.87 13.23 6.41
N TYR A 308 -13.99 12.69 5.92
CA TYR A 308 -14.40 12.90 4.53
C TYR A 308 -14.67 14.37 4.21
N GLN A 309 -15.30 15.09 5.15
CA GLN A 309 -15.51 16.54 4.99
C GLN A 309 -14.19 17.31 4.96
N HIS A 310 -13.24 16.91 5.78
CA HIS A 310 -11.90 17.51 5.80
C HIS A 310 -11.15 17.27 4.48
N CYS A 311 -11.23 16.06 3.92
CA CYS A 311 -10.69 15.76 2.59
C CYS A 311 -11.37 16.59 1.49
N MET A 312 -12.70 16.77 1.55
CA MET A 312 -13.42 17.63 0.62
C MET A 312 -12.98 19.11 0.71
N ASP A 313 -12.76 19.61 1.93
CA ASP A 313 -12.36 21.00 2.17
C ASP A 313 -10.90 21.25 1.69
N ASN A 314 -10.07 20.23 1.73
CA ASN A 314 -8.69 20.26 1.23
C ASN A 314 -8.54 19.91 -0.26
N GLY A 315 -9.62 19.46 -0.92
CA GLY A 315 -9.69 19.27 -2.37
C GLY A 315 -9.25 17.90 -2.87
N ASP A 316 -9.12 16.90 -1.99
CA ASP A 316 -8.79 15.52 -2.36
C ASP A 316 -9.77 14.49 -1.74
N PRO A 317 -11.08 14.52 -2.12
CA PRO A 317 -12.04 13.52 -1.63
C PRO A 317 -12.03 12.22 -2.44
N ASP A 318 -11.58 12.25 -3.71
CA ASP A 318 -11.84 11.17 -4.66
C ASP A 318 -10.99 9.92 -4.38
N GLY A 319 -9.74 10.08 -3.90
CA GLY A 319 -8.85 8.99 -3.48
C GLY A 319 -9.03 8.54 -2.03
N THR A 320 -9.98 9.09 -1.30
CA THR A 320 -10.11 8.89 0.14
C THR A 320 -10.85 7.61 0.49
N THR A 321 -10.34 6.86 1.47
CA THR A 321 -11.09 5.81 2.19
C THR A 321 -10.95 6.00 3.69
N PHE A 322 -11.95 5.62 4.48
CA PHE A 322 -11.83 5.54 5.93
C PHE A 322 -12.90 4.60 6.49
N ALA A 323 -12.51 3.74 7.44
CA ALA A 323 -13.41 2.73 7.96
C ALA A 323 -13.33 2.55 9.49
N ILE A 324 -14.46 2.15 10.09
CA ILE A 324 -14.58 1.77 11.48
C ILE A 324 -14.94 0.30 11.55
N THR A 325 -14.02 -0.49 12.11
CA THR A 325 -14.16 -1.94 12.23
C THR A 325 -14.48 -2.33 13.68
N ASP A 326 -15.59 -3.05 13.89
CA ASP A 326 -15.93 -3.70 15.17
C ASP A 326 -15.08 -4.97 15.35
N LEU A 327 -14.04 -4.86 16.16
CA LEU A 327 -13.07 -5.93 16.41
C LEU A 327 -13.67 -7.16 17.11
N SER A 328 -14.86 -7.05 17.68
CA SER A 328 -15.58 -8.21 18.23
C SER A 328 -16.06 -9.18 17.13
N LYS A 329 -16.11 -8.75 15.88
CA LYS A 329 -16.58 -9.53 14.72
C LYS A 329 -15.42 -10.19 13.96
N ILE A 330 -14.19 -9.82 14.23
CA ILE A 330 -13.01 -10.26 13.46
C ILE A 330 -12.86 -11.78 13.49
N ASN A 331 -13.07 -12.46 14.62
CA ASN A 331 -12.97 -13.93 14.66
C ASN A 331 -13.92 -14.62 13.66
N GLY A 332 -15.15 -14.10 13.53
CA GLY A 332 -16.13 -14.61 12.57
C GLY A 332 -15.69 -14.37 11.13
N LEU A 333 -15.13 -13.19 10.84
CA LEU A 333 -14.58 -12.85 9.52
C LEU A 333 -13.38 -13.75 9.18
N LEU A 334 -12.42 -13.89 10.08
CA LEU A 334 -11.24 -14.73 9.86
C LEU A 334 -11.62 -16.19 9.59
N THR A 335 -12.58 -16.74 10.33
CA THR A 335 -13.04 -18.12 10.13
C THR A 335 -13.71 -18.29 8.76
N ALA A 336 -14.50 -17.33 8.32
CA ALA A 336 -15.16 -17.37 7.02
C ALA A 336 -14.15 -17.16 5.88
N PHE A 337 -13.17 -16.26 6.07
CA PHE A 337 -12.07 -16.02 5.13
C PHE A 337 -11.18 -17.27 4.98
N ASP A 338 -10.82 -17.95 6.08
CA ASP A 338 -10.03 -19.17 6.04
C ASP A 338 -10.72 -20.28 5.22
N ALA A 339 -12.06 -20.40 5.33
CA ALA A 339 -12.83 -21.32 4.51
C ALA A 339 -12.78 -20.96 3.01
N THR A 340 -12.82 -19.66 2.70
CA THR A 340 -12.66 -19.16 1.32
C THR A 340 -11.26 -19.42 0.80
N ALA A 341 -10.26 -19.07 1.57
CA ALA A 341 -8.85 -19.30 1.24
C ALA A 341 -8.55 -20.79 0.98
N LYS A 342 -9.17 -21.69 1.76
CA LYS A 342 -9.08 -23.12 1.53
C LYS A 342 -9.66 -23.52 0.16
N GLU A 343 -10.84 -23.02 -0.19
CA GLU A 343 -11.45 -23.30 -1.49
C GLU A 343 -10.60 -22.72 -2.65
N MET A 344 -10.02 -21.54 -2.47
CA MET A 344 -9.08 -20.94 -3.44
C MET A 344 -7.86 -21.83 -3.63
N TYR A 345 -7.24 -22.27 -2.55
CA TYR A 345 -6.03 -23.10 -2.55
C TYR A 345 -6.28 -24.51 -3.13
N GLU A 346 -7.42 -25.14 -2.81
CA GLU A 346 -7.81 -26.47 -3.32
C GLU A 346 -8.38 -26.43 -4.74
N SER A 347 -8.51 -25.24 -5.36
CA SER A 347 -9.10 -25.07 -6.68
C SER A 347 -8.16 -25.51 -7.80
N ASP A 348 -8.70 -26.19 -8.81
CA ASP A 348 -7.99 -26.45 -10.07
C ASP A 348 -7.92 -25.21 -10.99
N SER A 349 -8.53 -24.08 -10.59
CA SER A 349 -8.63 -22.82 -11.35
C SER A 349 -7.75 -21.71 -10.80
N MET A 350 -6.55 -22.03 -10.32
CA MET A 350 -5.66 -21.05 -9.66
C MET A 350 -5.40 -19.83 -10.53
N THR A 351 -5.16 -20.00 -11.82
CA THR A 351 -4.92 -18.89 -12.76
C THR A 351 -6.14 -17.96 -12.89
N ASP A 352 -7.36 -18.54 -12.97
CA ASP A 352 -8.57 -17.72 -13.08
C ASP A 352 -8.83 -16.95 -11.78
N ILE A 353 -8.53 -17.56 -10.64
CA ILE A 353 -8.60 -16.90 -9.33
C ILE A 353 -7.59 -15.74 -9.25
N ALA A 354 -6.33 -15.96 -9.65
CA ALA A 354 -5.30 -14.93 -9.64
C ALA A 354 -5.68 -13.73 -10.52
N ARG A 355 -6.18 -13.97 -11.73
CA ARG A 355 -6.72 -12.91 -12.61
C ARG A 355 -7.89 -12.17 -11.97
N ALA A 356 -8.79 -12.90 -11.31
CA ALA A 356 -9.93 -12.29 -10.65
C ALA A 356 -9.48 -11.39 -9.48
N VAL A 357 -8.51 -11.83 -8.68
CA VAL A 357 -7.93 -11.01 -7.60
C VAL A 357 -7.26 -9.76 -8.16
N TYR A 358 -6.55 -9.89 -9.29
CA TYR A 358 -5.88 -8.76 -9.92
C TYR A 358 -6.83 -7.66 -10.39
N SER A 359 -8.10 -7.98 -10.62
CA SER A 359 -9.14 -7.01 -10.98
C SER A 359 -9.81 -6.35 -9.77
N ALA A 360 -9.45 -6.74 -8.53
CA ALA A 360 -9.94 -6.09 -7.32
C ALA A 360 -9.28 -4.73 -7.14
N ASP A 361 -9.97 -3.81 -6.47
CA ASP A 361 -9.41 -2.52 -6.08
C ASP A 361 -8.17 -2.71 -5.20
N ASN A 362 -7.20 -1.81 -5.30
CA ASN A 362 -5.94 -1.87 -4.57
C ASN A 362 -5.48 -0.46 -4.22
N PHE A 363 -4.60 -0.35 -3.23
CA PHE A 363 -4.36 0.90 -2.53
C PHE A 363 -2.89 1.28 -2.48
N GLY A 364 -2.60 2.58 -2.46
CA GLY A 364 -1.28 3.15 -2.24
C GLY A 364 -0.29 2.94 -3.39
N GLY A 365 -0.77 2.83 -4.63
CA GLY A 365 0.03 2.56 -5.82
C GLY A 365 0.42 1.08 -5.93
N ASN A 366 0.33 0.51 -7.11
CA ASN A 366 0.77 -0.85 -7.44
C ASN A 366 1.18 -0.88 -8.90
N ASN A 367 2.13 -0.04 -9.24
CA ASN A 367 2.65 0.09 -10.59
C ASN A 367 4.14 0.47 -10.57
N ARG A 368 4.78 0.36 -11.74
CA ARG A 368 6.23 0.57 -11.87
C ARG A 368 6.72 2.01 -11.62
N ASN A 369 5.84 3.01 -11.77
CA ASN A 369 6.22 4.41 -11.58
C ASN A 369 6.15 4.83 -10.11
N GLU A 370 5.24 4.24 -9.35
CA GLU A 370 4.93 4.64 -7.98
C GLU A 370 5.38 3.64 -6.93
N GLY A 371 5.71 2.39 -7.32
CA GLY A 371 6.05 1.29 -6.44
C GLY A 371 4.85 0.39 -6.11
N TYR A 372 5.02 -0.53 -5.17
CA TYR A 372 4.05 -1.59 -4.86
C TYR A 372 3.83 -1.70 -3.36
N THR A 373 2.60 -1.48 -2.91
CA THR A 373 2.17 -1.76 -1.54
C THR A 373 1.66 -3.18 -1.38
N ASN A 374 1.16 -3.76 -2.48
CA ASN A 374 0.51 -5.07 -2.50
C ASN A 374 -0.71 -5.17 -1.55
N MET A 375 -1.42 -4.03 -1.32
CA MET A 375 -2.64 -3.98 -0.53
C MET A 375 -3.85 -4.02 -1.47
N VAL A 376 -4.72 -5.02 -1.31
CA VAL A 376 -5.89 -5.28 -2.16
C VAL A 376 -7.17 -5.21 -1.31
N ASP A 377 -8.24 -4.61 -1.84
CA ASP A 377 -9.54 -4.59 -1.17
C ASP A 377 -10.07 -6.01 -0.91
N LEU A 378 -10.35 -6.31 0.36
CA LEU A 378 -10.88 -7.62 0.76
C LEU A 378 -12.27 -7.90 0.17
N LEU A 379 -13.14 -6.90 0.07
CA LEU A 379 -14.48 -7.08 -0.52
C LEU A 379 -14.37 -7.37 -2.02
N GLY A 380 -13.54 -6.64 -2.73
CA GLY A 380 -13.24 -6.84 -4.15
C GLY A 380 -12.68 -8.23 -4.41
N LEU A 381 -11.66 -8.64 -3.65
CA LEU A 381 -11.11 -9.98 -3.70
C LEU A 381 -12.20 -11.05 -3.48
N LEU A 382 -12.98 -10.94 -2.40
CA LEU A 382 -14.02 -11.91 -2.09
C LEU A 382 -15.12 -11.99 -3.17
N ASN A 383 -15.51 -10.85 -3.75
CA ASN A 383 -16.45 -10.81 -4.87
C ASN A 383 -15.86 -11.49 -6.11
N ALA A 384 -14.61 -11.21 -6.44
CA ALA A 384 -13.91 -11.76 -7.59
C ALA A 384 -13.74 -13.28 -7.50
N VAL A 385 -13.42 -13.82 -6.33
CA VAL A 385 -13.19 -15.25 -6.15
C VAL A 385 -14.49 -16.07 -5.92
N GLN A 386 -15.63 -15.43 -5.68
CA GLN A 386 -16.89 -16.11 -5.37
C GLN A 386 -17.29 -17.21 -6.39
N PRO A 387 -17.06 -17.09 -7.71
CA PRO A 387 -17.34 -18.16 -8.67
C PRO A 387 -16.53 -19.45 -8.44
N TYR A 388 -15.35 -19.33 -7.84
CA TYR A 388 -14.39 -20.41 -7.60
C TYR A 388 -14.42 -20.89 -6.14
N ALA A 389 -14.72 -19.98 -5.22
CA ALA A 389 -14.80 -20.22 -3.77
C ALA A 389 -16.17 -19.77 -3.24
N PRO A 390 -17.21 -20.62 -3.29
CA PRO A 390 -18.58 -20.25 -2.89
C PRO A 390 -18.71 -19.79 -1.43
N SER A 391 -17.80 -20.20 -0.53
CA SER A 391 -17.75 -19.74 0.87
C SER A 391 -17.42 -18.24 1.00
N ALA A 392 -16.91 -17.59 -0.06
CA ALA A 392 -16.69 -16.14 -0.09
C ALA A 392 -17.96 -15.35 0.22
N SER A 393 -19.16 -15.91 -0.09
CA SER A 393 -20.44 -15.28 0.26
C SER A 393 -20.65 -15.12 1.77
N ASP A 394 -20.15 -16.04 2.59
CA ASP A 394 -20.19 -15.92 4.06
C ASP A 394 -19.14 -14.92 4.56
N ALA A 395 -17.93 -14.97 3.99
CA ALA A 395 -16.87 -13.99 4.31
C ALA A 395 -17.32 -12.55 4.00
N ILE A 396 -17.97 -12.30 2.85
CA ILE A 396 -18.58 -11.00 2.50
C ILE A 396 -19.61 -10.59 3.54
N ALA A 397 -20.46 -11.50 3.99
CA ALA A 397 -21.45 -11.18 5.01
C ALA A 397 -20.79 -10.83 6.34
N LYS A 398 -19.71 -11.53 6.72
CA LYS A 398 -18.95 -11.27 7.95
C LYS A 398 -18.14 -9.97 7.88
N LEU A 399 -17.57 -9.65 6.73
CA LEU A 399 -16.93 -8.36 6.49
C LEU A 399 -17.90 -7.20 6.71
N LYS A 400 -19.10 -7.28 6.13
CA LYS A 400 -20.16 -6.28 6.31
C LYS A 400 -20.74 -6.20 7.74
N GLU A 401 -20.56 -7.26 8.55
CA GLU A 401 -20.86 -7.22 9.98
C GLU A 401 -19.73 -6.55 10.78
N ALA A 402 -18.48 -6.67 10.34
CA ALA A 402 -17.30 -6.14 11.00
C ALA A 402 -17.09 -4.64 10.71
N VAL A 403 -17.16 -4.23 9.45
CA VAL A 403 -17.09 -2.81 9.07
C VAL A 403 -18.44 -2.16 9.34
N ILE A 404 -18.52 -1.34 10.39
CA ILE A 404 -19.78 -0.73 10.85
C ILE A 404 -20.06 0.62 10.23
N TYR A 405 -19.01 1.36 9.84
CA TYR A 405 -19.06 2.62 9.09
C TYR A 405 -17.88 2.67 8.11
N SER A 406 -18.09 3.23 6.94
CA SER A 406 -17.04 3.58 6.01
C SER A 406 -17.45 4.77 5.16
N VAL A 407 -16.45 5.50 4.68
CA VAL A 407 -16.56 6.54 3.66
C VAL A 407 -15.51 6.29 2.61
N ASN A 408 -15.91 6.42 1.35
CA ASN A 408 -15.04 6.18 0.21
C ASN A 408 -15.24 7.33 -0.79
N GLY A 409 -14.14 7.76 -1.39
CA GLY A 409 -14.17 8.67 -2.53
C GLY A 409 -14.59 7.96 -3.81
N ASP A 410 -14.79 8.73 -4.85
CA ASP A 410 -15.33 8.23 -6.13
C ASP A 410 -14.38 7.20 -6.80
N ASN A 411 -13.06 7.29 -6.55
CA ASN A 411 -12.09 6.33 -7.09
C ASN A 411 -12.15 4.96 -6.41
N HIS A 412 -12.70 4.89 -5.20
CA HIS A 412 -12.80 3.68 -4.37
C HIS A 412 -14.24 3.40 -3.92
N GLU A 413 -15.27 3.75 -4.73
CA GLU A 413 -16.68 3.63 -4.38
C GLU A 413 -17.07 2.23 -3.87
N GLY A 414 -16.39 1.19 -4.38
CA GLY A 414 -16.62 -0.21 -4.05
C GLY A 414 -15.84 -0.75 -2.86
N ALA A 415 -14.93 0.01 -2.26
CA ALA A 415 -14.02 -0.46 -1.21
C ALA A 415 -14.78 -0.97 0.04
N GLY A 416 -14.28 -2.08 0.61
CA GLY A 416 -14.95 -2.82 1.68
C GLY A 416 -14.64 -2.35 3.08
N GLY A 417 -13.69 -1.47 3.26
CA GLY A 417 -13.23 -0.92 4.52
C GLY A 417 -12.14 -1.76 5.21
N LEU A 418 -11.72 -2.87 4.62
CA LEU A 418 -10.54 -3.64 5.00
C LEU A 418 -9.83 -4.14 3.75
N SER A 419 -8.53 -3.87 3.66
CA SER A 419 -7.63 -4.48 2.69
C SER A 419 -6.93 -5.73 3.28
N LEU A 420 -6.15 -6.42 2.45
CA LEU A 420 -5.23 -7.46 2.87
C LEU A 420 -4.04 -7.51 1.91
N TYR A 421 -2.94 -8.11 2.37
CA TYR A 421 -1.78 -8.31 1.51
C TYR A 421 -2.06 -9.35 0.42
N TYR A 422 -1.81 -8.96 -0.84
CA TYR A 422 -1.71 -9.87 -1.99
C TYR A 422 -0.63 -9.34 -2.94
N PRO A 423 0.41 -10.13 -3.28
CA PRO A 423 1.52 -9.65 -4.11
C PRO A 423 1.08 -9.49 -5.57
N LEU A 424 0.55 -8.33 -5.90
CA LEU A 424 0.28 -7.91 -7.30
C LEU A 424 1.59 -7.86 -8.10
N SER A 425 2.67 -7.50 -7.44
CA SER A 425 4.03 -7.67 -7.95
C SER A 425 4.95 -8.10 -6.80
N VAL A 426 5.70 -9.17 -7.03
CA VAL A 426 6.63 -9.72 -6.04
C VAL A 426 7.84 -8.80 -5.91
N GLN A 427 8.01 -8.18 -4.74
CA GLN A 427 9.14 -7.27 -4.45
C GLN A 427 10.33 -7.99 -3.80
N GLY A 428 10.19 -9.25 -3.43
CA GLY A 428 11.25 -10.08 -2.86
C GLY A 428 10.72 -11.12 -1.87
N THR A 429 11.61 -11.97 -1.40
CA THR A 429 11.27 -13.05 -0.46
C THR A 429 11.11 -12.53 0.98
N GLU A 430 11.66 -11.36 1.29
CA GLU A 430 11.55 -10.75 2.63
C GLU A 430 10.12 -10.34 2.93
N GLU A 431 9.41 -9.80 1.96
CA GLU A 431 8.01 -9.41 2.06
C GLU A 431 7.10 -10.62 2.41
N LEU A 432 7.30 -11.76 1.72
CA LEU A 432 6.58 -12.99 2.04
C LEU A 432 6.90 -13.51 3.44
N SER A 433 8.14 -13.35 3.90
CA SER A 433 8.53 -13.74 5.26
C SER A 433 7.80 -12.92 6.32
N VAL A 434 7.75 -11.60 6.14
CA VAL A 434 6.97 -10.71 7.02
C VAL A 434 5.48 -11.09 6.98
N PHE A 435 4.95 -11.33 5.78
CA PHE A 435 3.55 -11.74 5.64
C PHE A 435 3.25 -13.08 6.34
N ALA A 436 4.14 -14.05 6.24
CA ALA A 436 3.97 -15.35 6.90
C ALA A 436 3.81 -15.21 8.43
N ASP A 437 4.49 -14.23 9.04
CA ASP A 437 4.41 -13.99 10.50
C ASP A 437 3.07 -13.37 10.94
N ILE A 438 2.34 -12.71 10.05
CA ILE A 438 1.11 -11.97 10.36
C ILE A 438 -0.12 -12.54 9.65
N CYS A 439 0.05 -13.44 8.70
CA CYS A 439 -1.03 -14.02 7.91
C CYS A 439 -2.11 -14.65 8.78
N THR A 440 -3.37 -14.39 8.43
CA THR A 440 -4.52 -14.82 9.21
C THR A 440 -5.06 -16.20 8.81
N SER A 441 -4.55 -16.79 7.70
CA SER A 441 -4.95 -18.10 7.20
C SER A 441 -3.79 -18.82 6.54
N SER A 442 -3.49 -20.03 7.00
CA SER A 442 -2.45 -20.88 6.38
C SER A 442 -2.80 -21.28 4.95
N TYR A 443 -4.09 -21.45 4.64
CA TYR A 443 -4.52 -21.72 3.27
C TYR A 443 -4.29 -20.52 2.36
N TYR A 444 -4.52 -19.30 2.89
CA TYR A 444 -4.26 -18.09 2.12
C TYR A 444 -2.75 -17.89 1.88
N LEU A 445 -1.93 -18.11 2.91
CA LEU A 445 -0.47 -18.09 2.76
C LEU A 445 0.00 -19.09 1.69
N ALA A 446 -0.50 -20.32 1.74
CA ALA A 446 -0.16 -21.35 0.75
C ALA A 446 -0.67 -21.00 -0.66
N TYR A 447 -1.84 -20.37 -0.75
CA TYR A 447 -2.35 -19.87 -2.02
C TYR A 447 -1.46 -18.75 -2.58
N VAL A 448 -1.10 -17.74 -1.77
CA VAL A 448 -0.23 -16.65 -2.16
C VAL A 448 1.14 -17.15 -2.60
N ASP A 449 1.75 -18.05 -1.84
CA ASP A 449 3.03 -18.67 -2.20
C ASP A 449 2.93 -19.39 -3.56
N SER A 450 1.89 -20.17 -3.79
CA SER A 450 1.69 -20.90 -5.05
C SER A 450 1.34 -19.98 -6.22
N ALA A 451 0.47 -18.99 -6.01
CA ALA A 451 -0.05 -18.13 -7.07
C ALA A 451 0.94 -17.05 -7.51
N ALA A 452 1.71 -16.50 -6.59
CA ALA A 452 2.61 -15.38 -6.87
C ALA A 452 4.07 -15.78 -7.01
N TYR A 453 4.51 -16.83 -6.32
CA TYR A 453 5.91 -17.28 -6.34
C TYR A 453 6.13 -18.53 -7.20
N GLY A 454 5.08 -19.06 -7.82
CA GLY A 454 5.18 -20.17 -8.78
C GLY A 454 5.72 -21.47 -8.18
N THR A 455 5.55 -21.70 -6.88
CA THR A 455 5.89 -22.98 -6.27
C THR A 455 4.95 -24.06 -6.78
N THR A 456 5.18 -24.54 -7.98
CA THR A 456 4.46 -25.69 -8.53
C THR A 456 4.79 -26.94 -7.73
N GLY A 457 4.02 -27.14 -6.64
CA GLY A 457 3.84 -28.42 -6.06
C GLY A 457 5.08 -29.10 -5.53
N GLY A 458 5.59 -28.70 -4.40
CA GLY A 458 5.92 -29.73 -3.43
C GLY A 458 4.63 -30.50 -3.19
N ASP A 459 4.67 -31.83 -3.33
CA ASP A 459 3.51 -32.68 -3.09
C ASP A 459 3.00 -32.40 -1.67
N LEU A 460 1.89 -31.59 -1.56
CA LEU A 460 1.26 -31.22 -0.28
C LEU A 460 0.77 -32.43 0.51
N SER A 461 0.93 -33.65 -0.03
CA SER A 461 0.79 -34.89 0.71
C SER A 461 1.88 -35.06 1.80
N ASP A 462 2.97 -34.30 1.75
CA ASP A 462 3.98 -34.21 2.80
C ASP A 462 3.65 -33.18 3.88
N TYR A 463 2.70 -32.27 3.64
CA TYR A 463 2.03 -31.49 4.67
C TYR A 463 0.99 -32.39 5.36
N ASP A 464 1.49 -33.30 6.16
CA ASP A 464 0.64 -34.12 7.00
C ASP A 464 -0.27 -33.23 7.83
N ASN A 465 -1.56 -33.53 7.85
CA ASN A 465 -2.71 -32.81 8.42
C ASN A 465 -2.56 -32.28 9.86
N SER A 466 -1.37 -32.14 10.38
CA SER A 466 -1.04 -31.78 11.75
C SER A 466 -0.38 -30.43 11.97
N GLY A 467 -0.25 -29.56 10.95
CA GLY A 467 0.30 -28.25 11.22
C GLY A 467 0.75 -27.49 10.02
N LEU A 468 -0.11 -26.65 9.47
CA LEU A 468 0.21 -25.69 8.43
C LEU A 468 0.75 -24.36 8.98
N ILE A 469 1.05 -24.24 10.23
CA ILE A 469 1.90 -23.21 10.83
C ILE A 469 2.97 -23.93 11.68
N ALA A 470 3.50 -25.00 11.15
CA ALA A 470 4.71 -25.59 11.66
C ALA A 470 5.84 -25.06 10.79
N ASP A 471 6.62 -24.19 11.38
CA ASP A 471 7.90 -23.74 10.87
C ASP A 471 7.89 -23.17 9.44
N CYS A 472 7.82 -21.84 9.31
CA CYS A 472 8.25 -21.15 8.11
C CYS A 472 9.62 -21.62 7.61
N ASP A 473 10.45 -22.19 8.46
CA ASP A 473 11.70 -22.85 8.12
C ASP A 473 11.53 -24.06 7.17
N ASP A 474 10.38 -24.72 7.14
CA ASP A 474 10.15 -25.85 6.22
C ASP A 474 9.76 -25.39 4.82
N ILE A 475 9.09 -24.26 4.68
CA ILE A 475 8.84 -23.63 3.37
C ILE A 475 10.18 -23.22 2.73
N TRP A 476 11.12 -22.73 3.52
CA TRP A 476 12.46 -22.30 3.08
C TRP A 476 13.45 -23.44 2.85
N ASN A 477 13.28 -24.60 3.46
CA ASN A 477 14.20 -25.75 3.34
C ASN A 477 14.02 -26.58 2.06
N TYR A 478 12.94 -26.39 1.29
CA TYR A 478 12.69 -27.09 0.01
C TYR A 478 13.31 -26.39 -1.20
N GLY A 479 14.45 -25.76 -1.03
CA GLY A 479 15.32 -25.40 -2.15
C GLY A 479 14.73 -24.30 -3.04
N TYR A 480 14.10 -23.32 -2.44
CA TYR A 480 13.77 -22.08 -3.08
C TYR A 480 15.07 -21.41 -3.57
N THR A 481 15.43 -21.66 -4.80
CA THR A 481 16.20 -20.70 -5.56
C THR A 481 15.17 -19.78 -6.23
N ALA A 482 14.56 -18.87 -5.46
CA ALA A 482 14.06 -17.65 -6.06
C ALA A 482 15.22 -17.13 -6.90
N ASP A 483 15.01 -16.94 -8.17
CA ASP A 483 16.01 -16.25 -8.99
C ASP A 483 16.17 -14.88 -8.29
N PRO A 484 17.34 -14.54 -7.73
CA PRO A 484 17.54 -13.27 -7.06
C PRO A 484 17.41 -12.07 -8.00
N ASN A 485 17.08 -12.31 -9.27
CA ASN A 485 16.81 -11.30 -10.28
C ASN A 485 15.31 -11.07 -10.53
N VAL A 486 14.40 -11.75 -9.83
CA VAL A 486 12.98 -11.40 -9.85
C VAL A 486 12.81 -10.20 -8.93
N GLY A 487 12.55 -9.03 -9.47
CA GLY A 487 12.09 -7.85 -8.71
C GLY A 487 13.05 -6.68 -8.56
N SER A 488 14.28 -6.67 -9.08
CA SER A 488 15.14 -5.50 -8.92
C SER A 488 15.99 -5.07 -10.12
N ASN A 489 15.73 -5.59 -11.31
CA ASN A 489 16.53 -5.21 -12.46
C ASN A 489 15.67 -4.81 -13.66
N TYR A 490 15.50 -3.51 -13.84
CA TYR A 490 15.14 -2.89 -15.11
C TYR A 490 16.12 -3.21 -16.27
N SER A 491 17.10 -4.11 -16.05
CA SER A 491 18.14 -4.41 -17.02
C SER A 491 17.92 -5.67 -17.86
N ASP A 492 16.94 -6.50 -17.54
CA ASP A 492 16.65 -7.69 -18.34
C ASP A 492 15.29 -7.58 -19.03
N VAL A 493 15.29 -6.93 -20.17
CA VAL A 493 14.21 -7.07 -21.17
C VAL A 493 14.18 -8.53 -21.59
N SER A 494 13.31 -9.33 -20.97
CA SER A 494 13.06 -10.71 -21.39
C SER A 494 12.14 -10.68 -22.60
N TYR A 495 12.67 -10.97 -23.78
CA TYR A 495 11.79 -11.36 -24.88
C TYR A 495 11.26 -12.74 -24.56
N ALA A 496 9.95 -12.99 -24.84
CA ALA A 496 9.37 -14.30 -24.65
C ALA A 496 10.17 -15.33 -25.45
N ASP A 497 10.88 -16.16 -24.73
CA ASP A 497 11.72 -17.24 -25.25
C ASP A 497 11.18 -18.59 -24.79
N ASP A 498 11.96 -19.67 -24.97
CA ASP A 498 11.56 -21.03 -24.57
C ASP A 498 11.36 -21.20 -23.03
N ASN A 499 11.65 -20.15 -22.20
CA ASN A 499 11.49 -20.17 -20.76
C ASN A 499 10.27 -19.32 -20.28
N SER A 500 9.57 -18.64 -21.20
CA SER A 500 8.36 -17.89 -20.88
C SER A 500 7.24 -18.80 -20.40
N THR A 501 6.52 -18.39 -19.36
CA THR A 501 5.28 -19.07 -18.90
C THR A 501 4.10 -18.81 -19.83
N ILE A 502 4.23 -17.85 -20.77
CA ILE A 502 3.22 -17.49 -21.77
C ILE A 502 3.77 -17.86 -23.15
N GLY A 503 3.06 -18.76 -23.84
CA GLY A 503 3.45 -19.19 -25.19
C GLY A 503 2.99 -18.21 -26.27
N ILE A 504 3.89 -17.52 -26.96
CA ILE A 504 3.58 -16.70 -28.14
C ILE A 504 3.67 -17.56 -29.39
N GLN A 505 2.60 -17.56 -30.20
CA GLN A 505 2.57 -18.27 -31.48
C GLN A 505 2.96 -17.37 -32.65
N SER A 506 2.42 -16.16 -32.73
CA SER A 506 2.69 -15.20 -33.79
C SER A 506 2.30 -13.78 -33.39
N VAL A 507 2.97 -12.81 -33.96
CA VAL A 507 2.67 -11.38 -33.89
C VAL A 507 2.46 -10.88 -35.31
N TYR A 508 1.38 -10.17 -35.60
CA TYR A 508 1.06 -9.70 -36.95
C TYR A 508 0.06 -8.55 -36.93
N PHE A 509 -0.06 -7.83 -38.05
CA PHE A 509 -1.21 -6.96 -38.29
C PHE A 509 -2.31 -7.78 -39.00
N ASP A 510 -3.53 -7.68 -38.53
CA ASP A 510 -4.68 -8.30 -39.18
C ASP A 510 -5.09 -7.56 -40.45
N GLU A 511 -6.20 -8.04 -41.10
CA GLU A 511 -6.68 -7.48 -42.38
C GLU A 511 -7.13 -5.99 -42.23
N ASP A 512 -7.48 -5.57 -41.03
CA ASP A 512 -7.95 -4.22 -40.72
C ASP A 512 -6.78 -3.31 -40.21
N GLY A 513 -5.59 -3.87 -40.08
CA GLY A 513 -4.38 -3.16 -39.63
C GLY A 513 -4.22 -3.09 -38.11
N THR A 514 -4.96 -3.92 -37.36
CA THR A 514 -4.88 -4.01 -35.91
C THR A 514 -3.69 -4.86 -35.50
N TYR A 515 -2.89 -4.37 -34.55
CA TYR A 515 -1.77 -5.12 -33.97
C TYR A 515 -2.30 -6.31 -33.20
N THR A 516 -1.90 -7.51 -33.58
CA THR A 516 -2.49 -8.76 -33.10
C THR A 516 -1.41 -9.71 -32.63
N VAL A 517 -1.57 -10.25 -31.44
CA VAL A 517 -0.74 -11.31 -30.87
C VAL A 517 -1.57 -12.56 -30.69
N GLN A 518 -1.15 -13.65 -31.35
CA GLN A 518 -1.73 -14.98 -31.15
C GLN A 518 -0.91 -15.73 -30.13
N LEU A 519 -1.53 -16.18 -29.05
CA LEU A 519 -0.90 -17.01 -28.04
C LEU A 519 -1.13 -18.49 -28.33
N SER A 520 -0.19 -19.35 -27.95
CA SER A 520 -0.31 -20.80 -28.01
C SER A 520 -0.68 -21.41 -26.65
N ASP A 521 -0.44 -20.66 -25.59
CA ASP A 521 -0.76 -21.03 -24.21
C ASP A 521 -1.08 -19.75 -23.41
N MET A 522 -2.20 -19.77 -22.72
CA MET A 522 -2.66 -18.71 -21.81
C MET A 522 -2.81 -19.22 -20.37
N SER A 523 -2.28 -20.40 -20.04
CA SER A 523 -2.49 -21.02 -18.72
C SER A 523 -1.95 -20.16 -17.56
N ALA A 524 -0.87 -19.42 -17.79
CA ALA A 524 -0.30 -18.49 -16.83
C ALA A 524 -0.56 -17.01 -17.19
N PHE A 525 -1.21 -16.71 -18.32
CA PHE A 525 -1.45 -15.33 -18.75
C PHE A 525 -2.40 -14.61 -17.78
N ASN A 526 -2.06 -13.42 -17.36
CA ASN A 526 -2.87 -12.55 -16.51
C ASN A 526 -3.53 -11.44 -17.34
N TYR A 527 -2.75 -10.45 -17.78
CA TYR A 527 -3.21 -9.35 -18.62
C TYR A 527 -2.08 -8.90 -19.59
N ALA A 528 -2.38 -7.96 -20.45
CA ALA A 528 -1.41 -7.36 -21.33
C ALA A 528 -1.62 -5.84 -21.41
N THR A 529 -0.52 -5.12 -21.61
CA THR A 529 -0.51 -3.70 -21.98
C THR A 529 0.25 -3.53 -23.30
N CYS A 530 0.11 -2.39 -23.94
CA CYS A 530 0.93 -2.02 -25.07
C CYS A 530 1.94 -0.98 -24.66
N THR A 531 3.22 -1.29 -24.81
CA THR A 531 4.33 -0.44 -24.41
C THR A 531 4.90 0.31 -25.61
N LEU A 532 5.01 1.63 -25.46
CA LEU A 532 5.54 2.53 -26.47
C LEU A 532 6.94 3.02 -26.08
N PHE A 533 7.88 2.89 -27.01
CA PHE A 533 9.22 3.47 -26.91
C PHE A 533 9.48 4.40 -28.07
N MET A 534 10.16 5.51 -27.80
CA MET A 534 10.79 6.34 -28.81
C MET A 534 12.24 5.91 -28.99
N THR A 535 12.67 5.66 -30.21
CA THR A 535 14.05 5.29 -30.52
C THR A 535 14.84 6.52 -30.99
N TYR A 536 15.94 6.84 -30.33
CA TYR A 536 16.81 7.94 -30.70
C TYR A 536 18.28 7.56 -30.52
N ASP A 537 19.03 7.59 -31.66
CA ASP A 537 20.46 7.32 -31.72
C ASP A 537 20.92 6.03 -31.00
N GLY A 538 20.12 4.96 -31.12
CA GLY A 538 20.34 3.64 -30.50
C GLY A 538 19.95 3.54 -29.04
N THR A 539 19.25 4.54 -28.52
CA THR A 539 18.73 4.59 -27.16
C THR A 539 17.20 4.46 -27.19
N SER A 540 16.63 3.66 -26.30
CA SER A 540 15.17 3.52 -26.14
C SER A 540 14.69 4.40 -25.01
N VAL A 541 13.72 5.26 -25.31
CA VAL A 541 13.06 6.17 -24.36
C VAL A 541 11.66 5.63 -24.12
N TYR A 542 11.37 5.25 -22.88
CA TYR A 542 10.06 4.74 -22.49
C TYR A 542 9.02 5.87 -22.45
N LEU A 543 7.91 5.68 -23.16
CA LEU A 543 6.81 6.64 -23.23
C LEU A 543 5.55 6.16 -22.52
N GLY A 544 5.59 5.00 -21.88
CA GLY A 544 4.47 4.49 -21.10
C GLY A 544 3.78 3.27 -21.67
N GLU A 545 2.65 2.95 -21.08
CA GLU A 545 1.84 1.78 -21.38
C GLU A 545 0.39 2.19 -21.64
N ASP A 546 -0.21 1.57 -22.66
CA ASP A 546 -1.63 1.60 -22.97
C ASP A 546 -2.26 0.29 -22.48
N ASP A 547 -3.31 0.36 -21.70
CA ASP A 547 -4.03 -0.77 -21.12
C ASP A 547 -5.29 -1.19 -21.93
N GLU A 548 -5.59 -0.53 -23.06
CA GLU A 548 -6.77 -0.81 -23.90
C GLU A 548 -6.60 -2.08 -24.76
N VAL A 549 -5.92 -3.12 -24.27
CA VAL A 549 -5.72 -4.38 -24.98
C VAL A 549 -6.97 -5.26 -24.92
N VAL A 550 -7.57 -5.54 -26.08
CA VAL A 550 -8.71 -6.45 -26.21
C VAL A 550 -8.22 -7.89 -26.17
N THR A 551 -8.69 -8.67 -25.20
CA THR A 551 -8.32 -10.09 -25.02
C THR A 551 -9.49 -11.00 -25.40
N ASP A 552 -9.28 -11.88 -26.39
CA ASP A 552 -10.18 -13.02 -26.72
C ASP A 552 -9.56 -14.31 -26.15
N TYR A 553 -10.04 -14.71 -24.97
CA TYR A 553 -9.55 -15.91 -24.27
C TYR A 553 -9.87 -17.21 -25.02
N ASP A 554 -10.99 -17.29 -25.75
CA ASP A 554 -11.39 -18.48 -26.51
C ASP A 554 -10.50 -18.67 -27.74
N ALA A 555 -10.21 -17.59 -28.44
CA ALA A 555 -9.32 -17.57 -29.58
C ALA A 555 -7.85 -17.49 -29.22
N MET A 556 -7.51 -17.16 -27.94
CA MET A 556 -6.17 -16.86 -27.47
C MET A 556 -5.51 -15.72 -28.26
N ILE A 557 -6.25 -14.64 -28.49
CA ILE A 557 -5.83 -13.49 -29.27
C ILE A 557 -5.84 -12.23 -28.40
N LEU A 558 -4.79 -11.43 -28.53
CA LEU A 558 -4.69 -10.09 -27.98
C LEU A 558 -4.65 -9.08 -29.12
N GLN A 559 -5.38 -7.99 -29.03
CA GLN A 559 -5.46 -6.97 -30.07
C GLN A 559 -5.39 -5.58 -29.47
N ASP A 560 -4.71 -4.69 -30.19
CA ASP A 560 -4.66 -3.28 -29.84
C ASP A 560 -4.85 -2.42 -31.08
N GLY A 561 -5.59 -1.32 -30.91
CA GLY A 561 -5.99 -0.41 -31.96
C GLY A 561 -5.18 0.89 -32.05
N PHE A 562 -3.92 0.90 -31.60
CA PHE A 562 -3.05 2.07 -31.61
C PHE A 562 -3.08 2.84 -32.96
N ASP A 563 -3.39 4.13 -32.89
CA ASP A 563 -3.58 4.99 -34.06
C ASP A 563 -2.48 6.08 -34.23
N GLY A 564 -1.46 6.07 -33.34
CA GLY A 564 -0.36 7.04 -33.32
C GLY A 564 -0.65 8.27 -32.48
N SER A 565 -1.76 8.30 -31.75
CA SER A 565 -2.06 9.33 -30.75
C SER A 565 -1.58 8.88 -29.37
N TRP A 566 -1.17 9.85 -28.53
CA TRP A 566 -0.69 9.56 -27.19
C TRP A 566 -1.04 10.68 -26.21
N PRO A 567 -1.40 10.38 -24.95
CA PRO A 567 -1.66 11.40 -23.94
C PRO A 567 -0.47 12.35 -23.79
N SER A 568 -0.72 13.64 -23.91
CA SER A 568 0.31 14.67 -24.00
C SER A 568 -0.07 15.90 -23.20
N ILE A 569 0.94 16.58 -22.66
CA ILE A 569 0.79 17.88 -22.01
C ILE A 569 1.62 18.93 -22.76
N ALA A 570 1.00 20.01 -23.18
CA ALA A 570 1.64 21.05 -24.00
C ALA A 570 2.36 20.48 -25.25
N GLY A 571 1.83 19.42 -25.86
CA GLY A 571 2.38 18.72 -27.02
C GLY A 571 3.63 17.87 -26.72
N GLN A 572 3.86 17.52 -25.46
CA GLN A 572 4.89 16.58 -25.01
C GLN A 572 4.20 15.30 -24.51
N PRO A 573 4.51 14.12 -25.05
CA PRO A 573 3.89 12.87 -24.60
C PRO A 573 4.20 12.63 -23.12
N LEU A 574 3.27 12.01 -22.41
CA LEU A 574 3.45 11.59 -21.02
C LEU A 574 3.80 10.10 -20.98
N ALA A 575 4.73 9.72 -20.10
CA ALA A 575 5.07 8.31 -19.87
C ALA A 575 4.04 7.69 -18.90
N ILE A 576 2.81 7.51 -19.39
CA ILE A 576 1.68 7.05 -18.58
C ILE A 576 1.79 5.56 -18.22
N VAL A 577 1.30 5.23 -17.01
CA VAL A 577 1.02 3.87 -16.55
C VAL A 577 -0.27 3.90 -15.77
N ALA A 578 -1.13 2.90 -15.93
CA ALA A 578 -2.37 2.80 -15.19
C ALA A 578 -2.11 2.60 -13.67
N VAL A 579 -2.86 3.30 -12.85
CA VAL A 579 -2.94 3.14 -11.38
C VAL A 579 -4.17 2.31 -11.04
N SER A 580 -5.32 2.71 -11.58
CA SER A 580 -6.56 1.95 -11.47
C SER A 580 -7.34 2.03 -12.77
N VAL A 581 -8.01 0.95 -13.12
CA VAL A 581 -8.83 0.84 -14.33
C VAL A 581 -10.24 0.49 -13.92
N GLY A 582 -11.19 1.40 -14.18
CA GLY A 582 -12.60 1.25 -13.83
C GLY A 582 -13.52 1.28 -15.06
N GLU A 583 -14.82 1.02 -14.86
CA GLU A 583 -15.81 1.05 -15.95
C GLU A 583 -16.12 2.48 -16.43
N ASP A 584 -16.16 3.46 -15.52
CA ASP A 584 -16.54 4.84 -15.80
C ASP A 584 -15.33 5.78 -15.87
N ARG A 585 -14.22 5.44 -15.22
CA ARG A 585 -12.99 6.22 -15.16
C ARG A 585 -11.76 5.34 -14.93
N SER A 586 -10.60 5.83 -15.35
CA SER A 586 -9.29 5.26 -15.03
C SER A 586 -8.34 6.34 -14.53
N VAL A 587 -7.47 5.97 -13.58
CA VAL A 587 -6.43 6.84 -13.04
C VAL A 587 -5.08 6.38 -13.58
N TYR A 588 -4.28 7.32 -14.05
CA TYR A 588 -2.94 7.07 -14.58
C TYR A 588 -1.91 7.92 -13.83
N THR A 589 -0.69 7.46 -13.88
CA THR A 589 0.47 8.18 -13.36
C THR A 589 1.50 8.41 -14.46
N ALA A 590 2.21 9.54 -14.41
CA ALA A 590 3.28 9.86 -15.34
C ALA A 590 4.44 10.54 -14.60
N PRO A 591 5.69 10.05 -14.71
CA PRO A 591 6.84 10.71 -14.10
C PRO A 591 7.02 12.13 -14.62
N ILE A 592 7.26 13.07 -13.72
CA ILE A 592 7.55 14.47 -14.02
C ILE A 592 8.61 15.01 -13.06
N THR A 593 9.12 16.22 -13.32
CA THR A 593 9.68 17.05 -12.26
C THR A 593 8.69 18.14 -11.87
N LEU A 594 8.60 18.46 -10.59
CA LEU A 594 7.89 19.60 -10.03
C LEU A 594 8.90 20.54 -9.37
N ASN A 595 9.04 21.75 -9.92
CA ASN A 595 10.02 22.75 -9.44
C ASN A 595 11.48 22.23 -9.38
N GLY A 596 11.78 21.19 -10.19
CA GLY A 596 13.10 20.56 -10.29
C GLY A 596 13.28 19.28 -9.47
N GLU A 597 12.31 18.91 -8.62
CA GLU A 597 12.28 17.65 -7.88
C GLU A 597 11.46 16.60 -8.63
N GLN A 598 11.89 15.34 -8.62
CA GLN A 598 11.20 14.25 -9.31
C GLN A 598 9.96 13.79 -8.52
N THR A 599 8.85 13.61 -9.22
CA THR A 599 7.58 13.13 -8.68
C THR A 599 6.74 12.51 -9.82
N ASN A 600 5.51 12.10 -9.53
CA ASN A 600 4.59 11.59 -10.53
C ASN A 600 3.36 12.50 -10.62
N LEU A 601 2.92 12.76 -11.85
CA LEU A 601 1.65 13.43 -12.13
C LEU A 601 0.52 12.40 -12.11
N ARG A 602 -0.46 12.56 -11.23
CA ARG A 602 -1.71 11.79 -11.23
C ARG A 602 -2.72 12.44 -12.14
N ILE A 603 -3.26 11.68 -13.09
CA ILE A 603 -4.26 12.14 -14.06
C ILE A 603 -5.39 11.11 -14.14
N GLU A 604 -6.59 11.59 -14.34
CA GLU A 604 -7.81 10.77 -14.47
C GLU A 604 -8.41 10.97 -15.86
N TYR A 605 -8.88 9.88 -16.45
CA TYR A 605 -9.70 9.91 -17.65
C TYR A 605 -11.12 9.43 -17.34
N ASP A 606 -12.11 10.31 -17.59
CA ASP A 606 -13.53 9.99 -17.42
C ASP A 606 -14.11 9.54 -18.79
N PHE A 607 -14.48 8.25 -18.85
CA PHE A 607 -15.04 7.66 -20.08
C PHE A 607 -16.41 8.21 -20.44
N THR A 608 -17.17 8.75 -19.48
CA THR A 608 -18.51 9.30 -19.69
C THR A 608 -18.46 10.67 -20.40
N SER A 609 -17.55 11.54 -19.95
CA SER A 609 -17.32 12.87 -20.53
C SER A 609 -16.28 12.84 -21.65
N SER A 610 -15.41 11.82 -21.69
CA SER A 610 -14.21 11.74 -22.52
C SER A 610 -13.24 12.90 -22.25
N GLU A 611 -13.07 13.26 -20.98
CA GLU A 611 -12.23 14.37 -20.55
C GLU A 611 -11.13 13.86 -19.58
N TRP A 612 -9.94 14.47 -19.70
CA TRP A 612 -8.85 14.30 -18.77
C TRP A 612 -8.92 15.31 -17.64
N ARG A 613 -8.57 14.87 -16.44
CA ARG A 613 -8.39 15.73 -15.26
C ARG A 613 -7.02 15.50 -14.65
N VAL A 614 -6.31 16.58 -14.32
CA VAL A 614 -5.09 16.51 -13.51
C VAL A 614 -5.49 16.51 -12.03
N CYS A 615 -5.19 15.42 -11.31
CA CYS A 615 -5.52 15.29 -9.89
C CYS A 615 -4.48 16.01 -9.02
N GLY A 616 -3.19 15.97 -9.41
CA GLY A 616 -2.08 16.53 -8.66
C GLY A 616 -0.79 15.76 -8.90
N THR A 617 0.13 15.82 -7.95
CA THR A 617 1.38 15.05 -7.98
C THR A 617 1.50 14.16 -6.75
N TRP A 618 2.04 12.96 -6.94
CA TRP A 618 2.28 11.99 -5.87
C TRP A 618 3.67 11.36 -6.00
N SER A 619 4.45 11.40 -4.90
CA SER A 619 5.85 10.96 -4.94
C SER A 619 6.03 9.44 -5.01
N GLY A 620 4.96 8.68 -4.76
CA GLY A 620 5.01 7.23 -4.79
C GLY A 620 5.42 6.62 -3.45
N ILE A 621 5.92 5.40 -3.53
CA ILE A 621 6.43 4.61 -2.40
C ILE A 621 7.94 4.74 -2.39
N ASP A 622 8.51 5.08 -1.25
CA ASP A 622 9.96 5.07 -1.07
C ASP A 622 10.47 3.61 -1.16
N PRO A 623 11.35 3.31 -2.11
CA PRO A 623 11.79 1.94 -2.35
C PRO A 623 12.71 1.37 -1.25
N GLU A 624 13.29 2.23 -0.40
CA GLU A 624 14.19 1.81 0.69
C GLU A 624 13.41 1.49 1.97
N THR A 625 12.35 2.25 2.24
CA THR A 625 11.57 2.14 3.49
C THR A 625 10.21 1.49 3.30
N GLY A 626 9.67 1.44 2.07
CA GLY A 626 8.31 1.00 1.78
C GLY A 626 7.23 2.00 2.24
N VAL A 627 7.63 3.24 2.53
CA VAL A 627 6.72 4.31 2.97
C VAL A 627 5.98 4.88 1.78
N ALA A 628 4.65 4.84 1.82
CA ALA A 628 3.82 5.56 0.85
C ALA A 628 3.77 7.06 1.18
N SER A 629 3.96 7.90 0.18
CA SER A 629 3.76 9.34 0.31
C SER A 629 2.33 9.63 0.75
N ARG A 630 2.14 10.56 1.68
CA ARG A 630 0.83 10.82 2.28
C ARG A 630 -0.13 11.61 1.38
N ASP A 631 0.34 12.28 0.34
CA ASP A 631 -0.49 13.27 -0.35
C ASP A 631 -0.35 13.30 -1.86
N THR A 632 -1.50 13.38 -2.54
CA THR A 632 -1.56 13.98 -3.86
C THR A 632 -1.51 15.50 -3.70
N GLN A 633 -0.38 16.13 -4.04
CA GLN A 633 -0.19 17.57 -3.91
C GLN A 633 -0.83 18.30 -5.09
N PRO A 634 -1.79 19.21 -4.86
CA PRO A 634 -2.37 19.98 -5.94
C PRO A 634 -1.34 20.94 -6.56
N LEU A 635 -1.28 21.00 -7.88
CA LEU A 635 -0.45 21.95 -8.60
C LEU A 635 -0.94 23.38 -8.40
N LYS A 636 -0.02 24.32 -8.30
CA LYS A 636 -0.29 25.75 -8.06
C LYS A 636 0.13 26.59 -9.24
N ASP A 637 -0.57 27.73 -9.47
CA ASP A 637 -0.15 28.73 -10.43
C ASP A 637 1.28 29.20 -10.16
N GLY A 638 2.14 29.04 -11.15
CA GLY A 638 3.55 29.38 -11.08
C GLY A 638 4.48 28.20 -10.83
N ASP A 639 3.98 27.03 -10.49
CA ASP A 639 4.78 25.81 -10.48
C ASP A 639 5.36 25.52 -11.86
N VAL A 640 6.51 24.88 -11.90
CA VAL A 640 7.17 24.47 -13.13
C VAL A 640 7.26 22.95 -13.15
N ILE A 641 6.64 22.33 -14.15
CA ILE A 641 6.71 20.89 -14.37
C ILE A 641 7.45 20.57 -15.67
N ALA A 642 8.07 19.40 -15.75
CA ALA A 642 8.60 18.84 -16.99
C ALA A 642 8.36 17.33 -17.03
N PRO A 643 7.80 16.77 -18.13
CA PRO A 643 7.70 15.32 -18.28
C PRO A 643 9.07 14.64 -18.14
N ALA A 644 9.10 13.51 -17.46
CA ALA A 644 10.29 12.71 -17.26
C ALA A 644 10.16 11.36 -18.00
N TYR A 645 11.26 10.89 -18.60
CA TYR A 645 11.24 9.67 -19.39
C TYR A 645 12.41 8.80 -19.02
N PHE A 646 12.15 7.54 -18.73
CA PHE A 646 13.19 6.59 -18.46
C PHE A 646 13.89 6.15 -19.75
N VAL A 647 15.21 6.12 -19.71
CA VAL A 647 16.07 5.78 -20.86
C VAL A 647 16.75 4.45 -20.62
N PHE A 648 16.56 3.52 -21.54
CA PHE A 648 17.26 2.23 -21.54
C PHE A 648 18.43 2.26 -22.52
N SER A 649 19.64 2.04 -22.05
CA SER A 649 20.83 1.84 -22.89
C SER A 649 21.84 0.93 -22.19
N ASP A 650 22.78 0.35 -22.97
CA ASP A 650 23.85 -0.49 -22.42
C ASP A 650 24.80 0.24 -21.44
N GLU A 651 24.79 1.57 -21.46
CA GLU A 651 25.75 2.41 -20.71
C GLU A 651 25.05 3.34 -19.70
N PHE A 652 23.72 3.49 -19.77
CA PHE A 652 23.01 4.53 -19.04
C PHE A 652 21.53 4.15 -18.82
N ASN A 653 21.13 4.03 -17.58
CA ASN A 653 19.73 3.86 -17.18
C ASN A 653 19.41 4.99 -16.22
N ASP A 654 18.69 6.02 -16.70
CA ASP A 654 18.32 7.19 -15.90
C ASP A 654 17.21 7.97 -16.63
N TYR A 655 16.71 9.02 -16.01
CA TYR A 655 15.68 9.87 -16.58
C TYR A 655 16.26 10.99 -17.46
N ILE A 656 15.56 11.29 -18.54
CA ILE A 656 15.69 12.54 -19.30
C ILE A 656 14.40 13.33 -19.18
N TYR A 657 14.49 14.65 -19.34
CA TYR A 657 13.38 15.55 -19.05
C TYR A 657 12.95 16.32 -20.28
N GLY A 658 11.65 16.60 -20.36
CA GLY A 658 11.05 17.45 -21.37
C GLY A 658 11.31 18.96 -21.18
N ASP A 659 10.63 19.76 -21.99
CA ASP A 659 10.65 21.23 -21.85
C ASP A 659 9.82 21.62 -20.61
N ASP A 660 10.29 22.63 -19.88
CA ASP A 660 9.59 23.22 -18.74
C ASP A 660 8.21 23.77 -19.14
N ILE A 661 7.20 23.46 -18.36
CA ILE A 661 5.83 23.93 -18.47
C ILE A 661 5.50 24.70 -17.19
N THR A 662 5.19 26.00 -17.30
CA THR A 662 4.72 26.76 -16.15
C THR A 662 3.21 26.57 -15.98
N VAL A 663 2.80 26.09 -14.82
CA VAL A 663 1.39 25.90 -14.47
C VAL A 663 0.68 27.24 -14.43
N SER A 664 -0.43 27.33 -15.13
CA SER A 664 -1.29 28.52 -15.15
C SER A 664 -2.74 28.11 -15.40
N GLY A 665 -3.54 28.12 -14.36
CA GLY A 665 -4.87 27.55 -14.39
C GLY A 665 -4.84 26.01 -14.52
N GLU A 666 -5.92 25.44 -14.98
CA GLU A 666 -6.06 24.00 -15.17
C GLU A 666 -5.19 23.51 -16.34
N LEU A 667 -4.33 22.53 -16.09
CA LEU A 667 -3.53 21.88 -17.11
C LEU A 667 -4.40 20.99 -18.00
N GLN A 668 -4.14 21.07 -19.30
CA GLN A 668 -4.89 20.28 -20.29
C GLN A 668 -4.03 19.12 -20.77
N ILE A 669 -4.58 17.91 -20.67
CA ILE A 669 -4.05 16.70 -21.28
C ILE A 669 -4.84 16.45 -22.57
N GLU A 670 -4.16 16.19 -23.67
CA GLU A 670 -4.76 15.97 -24.99
C GLU A 670 -4.19 14.71 -25.61
N TYR A 671 -4.99 13.96 -26.36
CA TYR A 671 -4.48 12.93 -27.26
C TYR A 671 -3.90 13.61 -28.50
N ASP A 672 -2.59 13.79 -28.48
CA ASP A 672 -1.87 14.39 -29.60
C ASP A 672 -1.22 13.30 -30.47
N ALA A 673 -1.10 13.57 -31.77
CA ALA A 673 -0.26 12.75 -32.63
C ALA A 673 1.18 12.76 -32.11
N LEU A 674 1.81 11.59 -32.08
CA LEU A 674 3.20 11.45 -31.66
C LEU A 674 4.13 12.39 -32.45
N PRO A 675 5.13 12.99 -31.82
CA PRO A 675 6.14 13.80 -32.50
C PRO A 675 6.91 13.04 -33.58
N ALA A 676 7.46 13.75 -34.57
CA ALA A 676 8.24 13.15 -35.64
C ALA A 676 9.51 12.49 -35.10
N ALA A 677 9.56 11.16 -35.08
CA ALA A 677 10.67 10.33 -34.60
C ALA A 677 10.48 8.88 -35.05
N ASP A 678 11.45 8.02 -34.73
CA ASP A 678 11.35 6.56 -34.86
C ASP A 678 10.85 5.99 -33.54
N TYR A 679 9.94 5.02 -33.63
CA TYR A 679 9.27 4.39 -32.47
C TYR A 679 9.34 2.87 -32.56
N SER A 680 9.23 2.23 -31.42
CA SER A 680 8.90 0.81 -31.32
C SER A 680 7.71 0.61 -30.41
N TYR A 681 6.89 -0.37 -30.75
CA TYR A 681 5.64 -0.72 -30.07
C TYR A 681 5.58 -2.22 -29.88
N SER A 682 5.24 -2.67 -28.69
CA SER A 682 5.14 -4.09 -28.36
C SER A 682 4.08 -4.31 -27.28
N MET A 683 3.50 -5.50 -27.24
CA MET A 683 2.71 -5.90 -26.08
C MET A 683 3.63 -6.38 -24.97
N SER A 684 3.37 -5.90 -23.76
CA SER A 684 3.86 -6.45 -22.51
C SER A 684 2.83 -7.45 -21.99
N LEU A 685 3.22 -8.70 -21.90
CA LEU A 685 2.39 -9.81 -21.43
C LEU A 685 2.75 -10.07 -19.96
N TYR A 686 1.81 -9.98 -19.09
CA TYR A 686 1.99 -10.24 -17.66
C TYR A 686 1.45 -11.62 -17.31
N ASP A 687 2.22 -12.39 -16.54
CA ASP A 687 1.75 -13.66 -16.00
C ASP A 687 1.19 -13.49 -14.57
N ILE A 688 0.53 -14.55 -14.09
CA ILE A 688 -0.04 -14.58 -12.72
C ILE A 688 1.01 -14.56 -11.60
N TYR A 689 2.29 -14.70 -11.94
CA TYR A 689 3.42 -14.68 -11.02
C TYR A 689 4.10 -13.29 -10.97
N GLY A 690 3.53 -12.29 -11.66
CA GLY A 690 4.09 -10.95 -11.74
C GLY A 690 5.26 -10.79 -12.72
N ASN A 691 5.64 -11.83 -13.47
CA ASN A 691 6.63 -11.68 -14.53
C ASN A 691 5.99 -11.03 -15.76
N TYR A 692 6.79 -10.30 -16.53
CA TYR A 692 6.34 -9.71 -17.79
C TYR A 692 7.31 -10.04 -18.94
N TYR A 693 6.74 -10.15 -20.14
CA TYR A 693 7.44 -10.54 -21.35
C TYR A 693 7.03 -9.62 -22.48
N TYR A 694 8.01 -9.08 -23.20
CA TYR A 694 7.72 -8.30 -24.40
C TYR A 694 7.54 -9.21 -25.60
N THR A 695 6.54 -8.91 -26.43
CA THR A 695 6.43 -9.48 -27.78
C THR A 695 7.50 -8.89 -28.69
N THR A 696 7.70 -9.47 -29.87
CA THR A 696 8.51 -8.82 -30.91
C THR A 696 7.96 -7.42 -31.17
N SER A 697 8.82 -6.42 -31.10
CA SER A 697 8.43 -5.03 -31.31
C SER A 697 8.15 -4.74 -32.77
N VAL A 698 7.14 -3.93 -33.02
CA VAL A 698 6.88 -3.32 -34.31
C VAL A 698 7.53 -1.96 -34.34
N THR A 699 8.37 -1.71 -35.35
CA THR A 699 8.97 -0.42 -35.55
C THR A 699 8.17 0.43 -36.52
N PHE A 700 8.06 1.73 -36.25
CA PHE A 700 7.41 2.69 -37.14
C PHE A 700 8.06 4.07 -37.03
N THR A 701 7.88 4.89 -38.03
CA THR A 701 8.33 6.27 -38.05
C THR A 701 7.12 7.19 -38.15
N VAL A 702 7.11 8.25 -37.36
CA VAL A 702 6.21 9.40 -37.54
C VAL A 702 6.99 10.49 -38.25
N ASP A 703 6.50 10.96 -39.42
CA ASP A 703 7.16 12.01 -40.20
C ASP A 703 6.84 13.43 -39.69
N GLU A 704 7.40 14.45 -40.32
CA GLU A 704 7.16 15.87 -39.96
C GLU A 704 5.71 16.33 -40.18
N ASN A 705 4.88 15.55 -40.88
CA ASN A 705 3.46 15.82 -41.12
C ASN A 705 2.54 15.03 -40.19
N GLY A 706 3.10 14.16 -39.33
CA GLY A 706 2.35 13.26 -38.47
C GLY A 706 1.85 11.98 -39.18
N GLU A 707 2.41 11.64 -40.37
CA GLU A 707 2.04 10.39 -41.04
C GLU A 707 2.85 9.22 -40.47
N LEU A 708 2.16 8.11 -40.14
CA LEU A 708 2.77 6.88 -39.61
C LEU A 708 3.19 5.96 -40.74
N PHE A 709 4.41 5.43 -40.63
CA PHE A 709 4.99 4.45 -41.54
C PHE A 709 5.43 3.23 -40.75
N PHE A 710 4.66 2.17 -40.77
CA PHE A 710 5.01 0.88 -40.17
C PHE A 710 5.95 0.10 -41.07
N TYR A 711 6.87 -0.67 -40.45
CA TYR A 711 7.82 -1.55 -41.14
C TYR A 711 7.50 -3.03 -40.86
N PRO A 712 6.45 -3.58 -41.50
CA PRO A 712 5.96 -4.93 -41.21
C PRO A 712 6.91 -6.05 -41.66
N ASP A 713 7.93 -5.74 -42.46
CA ASP A 713 8.91 -6.73 -42.93
C ASP A 713 9.99 -7.10 -41.87
N GLU A 714 9.91 -6.51 -40.67
CA GLU A 714 10.81 -6.75 -39.53
C GLU A 714 10.17 -7.64 -38.44
N LEU A 715 8.92 -8.09 -38.66
CA LEU A 715 8.19 -9.00 -37.76
C LEU A 715 8.55 -10.48 -38.02
#